data_fcd15bac9f8871a5a68a2871a372b41e
#
_entry.id   fcd15bac9f8871a5a68a2871a372b41e
#
_cell.length_a   1.000
_cell.length_b   1.000
_cell.length_c   1.000
_cell.angle_alpha   90.00
_cell.angle_beta   90.00
_cell.angle_gamma   90.00
#
_symmetry.space_group_name_H-M   'P 1'
#
loop_
_entity.id
_entity.type
_entity.pdbx_description
1 polymer ?
#
loop_
_entity_poly.entity_id
_entity_poly.type
_entity_poly.pdbx_seq_one_letter_code
_entity_poly.pdbx_strand_id
1 'polypeptide(L)'
;MIKLNNRLLVLVLSAVSGLISIAEDLPKGDVILDLERRVKTVENWEWPGWYGYAMKLTNGTLSVTGRMMPRHGRTDIYSGGVLKFEDDSVYIPGAGDAQPRWTVVHDGGTLDLSKGRLNPFNARFIIHPGGTVRLGIDLESRPHGNKWHVKGGKMVVTDHVILGMNEFFVDTNVVFEVEVAKGKYADFSKVTLSPGAKIKETGQGVVIFSHDDPRWKKSEVVRQLDRVKFSARGDAANRCYAIYFREEATNVIKRVAYKCPEFGIKVTRLPYFICRYPKGVKGPFDIQAVIESKDGTRVRHTIKIPYNPKPIGKPFENERFKLGVVSYGPGRERYEMVTNDLGNLYVRWGSWPQLLTENATEEWMKAAKEKDIYSMTIYASCPRDKRDELKSQWAERYLGNNQGERTGFFYGHRKEMRGPQDRNLKEAREWFLTKFFRGDYKVSRGIGDDPFHFATSGAAISNAELPAGIDFVCNELYAVGCANITYATAENRGAARKWGPEWWSGWLAHEWQTFGIPYDKDDKYLSLEAGIKSLWLQGTSLLCLESGSTGTQAHPYTWGVPDDRRKKGYGYDDDPPRRYRETIRKCNIFFKEHPRANGTPETKIALAMGMYDGYIGQNRADIAPWAQHTNRIVHLNEKVNVWSCSHPEWTWDRAREVFFPPSGTIGVSGAPFGQVDIVGIDDMSRIEDLNRYSLLAFGGWNTMSIHAKKVLENWIENGGTCVMCLPQLSKRVDRDFLNYSLNDLIVPCQIEINGFKTVGDIKTATLKNMKDVEVVDALSDGTALVVKKCFGKGWYYLMLGYEFPGGNTGLGARWKKLLVSCAEKVKQRLVLMQENKEDGLHFFTSAVYPDKAYVMNLDMHKKRRVKVCIGRDEKTVELKPLEIREF
;
A
#
# COMPACT_ATOMS: atom_id res chain seq x y z
N MET A 1 8.11 24.47 -61.39
CA MET A 1 9.12 23.58 -62.06
C MET A 1 10.49 24.04 -61.58
N ILE A 2 11.05 23.36 -60.60
CA ILE A 2 12.40 23.64 -60.08
C ILE A 2 13.34 22.64 -60.72
N LYS A 3 14.32 23.17 -61.45
CA LYS A 3 15.38 22.36 -62.07
C LYS A 3 16.25 21.77 -60.96
N LEU A 4 16.22 20.47 -60.82
CA LEU A 4 17.13 19.72 -59.98
C LEU A 4 18.55 19.72 -60.55
N ASN A 5 19.47 20.42 -59.93
CA ASN A 5 20.90 20.24 -60.14
C ASN A 5 21.38 19.11 -59.21
N ASN A 6 21.98 18.12 -59.78
CA ASN A 6 22.30 16.81 -59.20
C ASN A 6 23.32 16.80 -58.02
N ARG A 7 23.56 17.90 -57.34
CA ARG A 7 24.57 17.95 -56.25
C ARG A 7 24.17 18.57 -54.92
N LEU A 8 23.01 19.25 -54.85
CA LEU A 8 22.58 19.88 -53.58
C LEU A 8 21.05 19.98 -53.51
N LEU A 9 20.44 19.28 -52.56
CA LEU A 9 19.02 19.42 -52.25
C LEU A 9 18.87 20.33 -51.04
N VAL A 10 18.37 21.54 -51.23
CA VAL A 10 17.98 22.42 -50.13
C VAL A 10 16.52 22.16 -49.83
N LEU A 11 16.24 21.53 -48.73
CA LEU A 11 14.88 21.37 -48.21
C LEU A 11 14.56 22.59 -47.33
N VAL A 12 13.89 23.56 -47.90
CA VAL A 12 13.24 24.63 -47.13
C VAL A 12 11.90 24.07 -46.65
N LEU A 13 11.85 23.66 -45.40
CA LEU A 13 10.63 23.18 -44.78
C LEU A 13 9.83 24.37 -44.21
N SER A 14 8.95 24.95 -45.01
CA SER A 14 7.91 25.84 -44.49
C SER A 14 6.87 25.04 -43.73
N ALA A 15 6.42 25.62 -42.63
CA ALA A 15 5.53 25.03 -41.63
C ALA A 15 4.30 24.34 -42.22
N VAL A 16 4.27 23.01 -42.17
CA VAL A 16 3.04 22.21 -42.20
C VAL A 16 3.17 21.17 -41.11
N SER A 17 2.22 21.16 -40.19
CA SER A 17 2.00 20.14 -39.18
C SER A 17 1.64 18.82 -39.87
N GLY A 18 2.57 17.88 -39.88
CA GLY A 18 2.33 16.53 -40.41
C GLY A 18 3.56 15.67 -40.23
N LEU A 19 3.36 14.49 -39.69
CA LEU A 19 4.33 13.40 -39.63
C LEU A 19 4.95 13.18 -41.02
N ILE A 20 6.23 13.40 -41.16
CA ILE A 20 6.96 12.97 -42.37
C ILE A 20 7.56 11.62 -42.05
N SER A 21 6.86 10.56 -42.43
CA SER A 21 7.46 9.24 -42.70
C SER A 21 8.17 9.37 -44.03
N ILE A 22 9.47 9.56 -44.03
CA ILE A 22 10.27 9.52 -45.25
C ILE A 22 10.76 8.08 -45.44
N ALA A 23 9.96 7.27 -46.11
CA ALA A 23 10.39 5.97 -46.63
C ALA A 23 10.71 6.12 -48.11
N GLU A 24 11.79 5.59 -48.53
CA GLU A 24 12.18 4.94 -49.79
C GLU A 24 12.89 5.73 -50.91
N ASP A 25 12.79 7.06 -51.11
CA ASP A 25 13.58 7.69 -52.19
C ASP A 25 14.24 9.00 -51.75
N LEU A 26 15.24 8.96 -50.89
CA LEU A 26 16.06 10.11 -50.60
C LEU A 26 17.17 10.26 -51.60
N PRO A 27 17.38 11.50 -52.10
CA PRO A 27 18.41 11.77 -53.12
C PRO A 27 19.80 11.46 -52.61
N LYS A 28 20.63 10.88 -53.47
CA LYS A 28 22.08 10.74 -53.23
C LYS A 28 22.71 12.13 -53.18
N GLY A 29 22.96 12.67 -51.97
CA GLY A 29 23.58 13.96 -51.78
C GLY A 29 23.52 14.46 -50.34
N ASP A 30 24.25 15.50 -50.02
CA ASP A 30 24.16 16.19 -48.72
C ASP A 30 22.75 16.80 -48.52
N VAL A 31 22.23 16.70 -47.30
CA VAL A 31 20.95 17.31 -46.93
C VAL A 31 21.21 18.47 -46.00
N ILE A 32 20.73 19.67 -46.41
CA ILE A 32 20.83 20.89 -45.63
C ILE A 32 19.48 21.11 -44.95
N LEU A 33 19.50 21.19 -43.64
CA LEU A 33 18.35 21.60 -42.81
C LEU A 33 18.57 23.02 -42.34
N ASP A 34 18.00 23.96 -43.06
CA ASP A 34 17.89 25.33 -42.63
C ASP A 34 16.52 25.54 -41.99
N LEU A 35 16.52 25.78 -40.67
CA LEU A 35 15.29 25.92 -39.91
C LEU A 35 14.82 27.37 -39.74
N GLU A 36 15.43 28.33 -40.49
CA GLU A 36 15.04 29.74 -40.49
C GLU A 36 14.84 30.31 -39.06
N ARG A 37 15.73 29.97 -38.13
CA ARG A 37 15.70 30.32 -36.69
C ARG A 37 14.51 29.76 -35.92
N ARG A 38 13.81 28.75 -36.44
CA ARG A 38 12.70 28.06 -35.76
C ARG A 38 13.18 26.85 -34.98
N VAL A 39 12.31 26.37 -34.10
CA VAL A 39 12.49 25.08 -33.42
C VAL A 39 11.61 24.05 -34.10
N LYS A 40 12.22 22.96 -34.54
CA LYS A 40 11.51 21.79 -35.08
C LYS A 40 11.72 20.62 -34.12
N THR A 41 10.63 20.04 -33.68
CA THR A 41 10.66 18.81 -32.81
C THR A 41 10.38 17.59 -33.66
N VAL A 42 11.16 16.54 -33.43
CA VAL A 42 11.00 15.20 -34.03
C VAL A 42 11.02 14.16 -32.93
N GLU A 43 10.16 13.15 -33.02
CA GLU A 43 10.08 12.12 -32.01
C GLU A 43 11.11 11.01 -32.25
N ASN A 44 11.07 10.41 -33.43
CA ASN A 44 12.06 9.40 -33.82
C ASN A 44 12.55 9.74 -35.22
N TRP A 45 13.86 9.76 -35.39
CA TRP A 45 14.42 10.07 -36.68
C TRP A 45 15.58 9.14 -37.02
N GLU A 46 15.42 8.37 -38.09
CA GLU A 46 16.47 7.62 -38.73
C GLU A 46 16.91 8.34 -39.98
N TRP A 47 18.20 8.60 -40.11
CA TRP A 47 18.81 9.17 -41.30
C TRP A 47 19.45 8.04 -42.11
N PRO A 48 18.89 7.61 -43.25
CA PRO A 48 19.40 6.52 -44.04
C PRO A 48 20.60 6.88 -44.94
N GLY A 49 21.23 8.03 -44.72
CA GLY A 49 22.29 8.59 -45.57
C GLY A 49 23.26 7.52 -46.11
N TRP A 50 23.60 7.67 -47.37
CA TRP A 50 24.60 6.86 -48.06
C TRP A 50 26.01 7.23 -47.62
N TYR A 51 26.97 6.31 -47.72
CA TYR A 51 28.37 6.56 -47.40
C TYR A 51 28.88 7.82 -48.09
N GLY A 52 29.46 8.75 -47.33
CA GLY A 52 30.05 9.97 -47.83
C GLY A 52 29.17 11.22 -47.85
N TYR A 53 27.89 11.12 -47.54
CA TYR A 53 27.00 12.30 -47.46
C TYR A 53 26.77 12.80 -46.04
N ALA A 54 26.47 14.07 -45.91
CA ALA A 54 26.29 14.74 -44.61
C ALA A 54 24.88 15.31 -44.44
N MET A 55 24.35 15.22 -43.22
CA MET A 55 23.27 16.10 -42.75
C MET A 55 23.93 17.38 -42.23
N LYS A 56 23.56 18.52 -42.79
CA LYS A 56 24.05 19.83 -42.39
C LYS A 56 22.94 20.61 -41.73
N LEU A 57 23.06 20.86 -40.43
CA LEU A 57 22.09 21.65 -39.66
C LEU A 57 22.58 23.09 -39.53
N THR A 58 21.76 24.02 -39.97
CA THR A 58 22.05 25.46 -39.90
C THR A 58 20.85 26.22 -39.35
N ASN A 59 21.11 27.37 -38.77
CA ASN A 59 20.14 28.44 -38.49
C ASN A 59 18.81 28.01 -37.83
N GLY A 60 18.89 27.33 -36.74
CA GLY A 60 17.71 26.94 -35.93
C GLY A 60 17.92 25.69 -35.08
N THR A 61 16.92 25.26 -34.32
CA THR A 61 17.02 24.14 -33.40
C THR A 61 16.24 22.93 -33.92
N LEU A 62 16.93 21.80 -34.06
CA LEU A 62 16.32 20.50 -34.21
C LEU A 62 16.25 19.83 -32.82
N SER A 63 15.05 19.71 -32.24
CA SER A 63 14.78 19.10 -30.95
C SER A 63 14.30 17.66 -31.13
N VAL A 64 14.97 16.73 -30.51
CA VAL A 64 14.67 15.30 -30.57
C VAL A 64 14.06 14.85 -29.24
N THR A 65 12.86 14.29 -29.27
CA THR A 65 12.14 13.77 -28.07
C THR A 65 12.17 12.25 -27.97
N GLY A 66 12.63 11.55 -28.99
CA GLY A 66 12.74 10.10 -29.02
C GLY A 66 14.15 9.63 -29.41
N ARG A 67 14.27 8.92 -30.51
CA ARG A 67 15.53 8.32 -30.95
C ARG A 67 16.02 8.92 -32.24
N MET A 68 17.30 9.33 -32.31
CA MET A 68 17.95 9.77 -33.54
C MET A 68 19.12 8.85 -33.89
N MET A 69 19.10 8.28 -35.11
CA MET A 69 20.13 7.35 -35.60
C MET A 69 20.53 7.68 -37.04
N PRO A 70 21.65 8.40 -37.26
CA PRO A 70 22.23 8.52 -38.58
C PRO A 70 22.93 7.22 -39.00
N ARG A 71 22.29 6.40 -39.85
CA ARG A 71 22.79 5.07 -40.17
C ARG A 71 24.11 5.05 -40.95
N HIS A 72 24.28 5.94 -41.95
CA HIS A 72 25.42 5.88 -42.85
C HIS A 72 26.04 7.26 -43.18
N GLY A 73 25.74 8.29 -42.40
CA GLY A 73 26.13 9.66 -42.72
C GLY A 73 26.97 10.33 -41.68
N ARG A 74 27.40 11.54 -42.05
CA ARG A 74 28.03 12.53 -41.17
C ARG A 74 26.97 13.54 -40.74
N THR A 75 27.07 14.01 -39.51
CA THR A 75 26.24 15.09 -38.99
C THR A 75 27.10 16.31 -38.77
N ASP A 76 26.84 17.41 -39.51
CA ASP A 76 27.52 18.69 -39.40
C ASP A 76 26.58 19.75 -38.81
N ILE A 77 27.00 20.41 -37.76
CA ILE A 77 26.23 21.47 -37.09
C ILE A 77 26.97 22.77 -37.28
N TYR A 78 26.42 23.67 -38.10
CA TYR A 78 27.01 24.97 -38.47
C TYR A 78 26.45 26.10 -37.63
N SER A 79 26.95 27.28 -37.85
CA SER A 79 26.58 28.52 -37.18
C SER A 79 25.07 28.73 -37.11
N GLY A 80 24.57 28.98 -35.90
CA GLY A 80 23.14 29.13 -35.62
C GLY A 80 22.36 27.84 -35.60
N GLY A 81 22.96 26.69 -35.95
CA GLY A 81 22.33 25.35 -35.84
C GLY A 81 22.50 24.79 -34.45
N VAL A 82 21.41 24.24 -33.88
CA VAL A 82 21.38 23.53 -32.59
C VAL A 82 20.74 22.17 -32.78
N LEU A 83 21.50 21.12 -32.53
CA LEU A 83 20.95 19.75 -32.37
C LEU A 83 20.76 19.46 -30.88
N LYS A 84 19.51 19.39 -30.45
CA LYS A 84 19.15 19.27 -29.06
C LYS A 84 18.41 17.96 -28.79
N PHE A 85 18.75 17.29 -27.70
CA PHE A 85 18.09 16.08 -27.20
C PHE A 85 17.36 16.40 -25.91
N GLU A 86 16.05 16.17 -25.91
CA GLU A 86 15.19 16.37 -24.72
C GLU A 86 15.24 15.17 -23.76
N ASP A 87 14.52 15.26 -22.64
CA ASP A 87 14.50 14.21 -21.63
C ASP A 87 14.11 12.86 -22.24
N ASP A 88 14.82 11.79 -21.85
CA ASP A 88 14.67 10.41 -22.32
C ASP A 88 14.96 10.15 -23.82
N SER A 89 15.34 11.15 -24.59
CA SER A 89 15.77 10.97 -25.96
C SER A 89 17.15 10.34 -26.07
N VAL A 90 17.44 9.67 -27.21
CA VAL A 90 18.69 8.94 -27.41
C VAL A 90 19.34 9.31 -28.71
N TYR A 91 20.58 9.77 -28.65
CA TYR A 91 21.44 9.96 -29.82
C TYR A 91 22.32 8.73 -30.06
N ILE A 92 22.21 8.14 -31.25
CA ILE A 92 22.98 6.95 -31.64
C ILE A 92 23.81 7.31 -32.88
N PRO A 93 24.98 7.94 -32.70
CA PRO A 93 25.80 8.37 -33.82
C PRO A 93 26.63 7.25 -34.45
N GLY A 94 26.00 6.14 -34.73
CA GLY A 94 26.64 4.99 -35.35
C GLY A 94 25.95 3.69 -35.01
N ALA A 95 25.55 2.92 -35.97
CA ALA A 95 24.98 1.59 -35.76
C ALA A 95 25.65 0.56 -36.71
N GLY A 96 26.19 -0.46 -36.07
CA GLY A 96 26.35 -1.77 -36.66
C GLY A 96 27.56 -2.08 -37.55
N ASP A 97 28.31 -1.08 -38.05
CA ASP A 97 29.41 -1.36 -39.00
C ASP A 97 30.77 -0.89 -38.47
N ALA A 98 31.84 -1.49 -38.95
CA ALA A 98 33.24 -1.25 -38.54
C ALA A 98 33.74 0.18 -38.91
N GLN A 99 32.97 1.00 -39.59
CA GLN A 99 33.37 2.34 -40.01
C GLN A 99 32.92 3.40 -38.98
N PRO A 100 33.82 4.34 -38.59
CA PRO A 100 33.49 5.39 -37.64
C PRO A 100 32.51 6.40 -38.22
N ARG A 101 31.54 6.85 -37.44
CA ARG A 101 30.57 7.91 -37.77
C ARG A 101 31.03 9.23 -37.21
N TRP A 102 30.77 10.32 -37.96
CA TRP A 102 31.27 11.63 -37.62
C TRP A 102 30.13 12.55 -37.21
N THR A 103 30.28 13.19 -36.05
CA THR A 103 29.51 14.39 -35.69
C THR A 103 30.47 15.54 -35.58
N VAL A 104 30.25 16.61 -36.35
CA VAL A 104 31.14 17.75 -36.42
C VAL A 104 30.40 19.00 -35.99
N VAL A 105 30.91 19.65 -34.97
CA VAL A 105 30.38 20.93 -34.46
C VAL A 105 31.29 22.06 -34.95
N HIS A 106 30.79 22.78 -35.91
CA HIS A 106 31.49 23.90 -36.51
C HIS A 106 31.32 25.19 -35.71
N ASP A 107 31.97 26.25 -36.10
CA ASP A 107 31.89 27.58 -35.54
C ASP A 107 30.41 28.03 -35.40
N GLY A 108 30.02 28.46 -34.18
CA GLY A 108 28.64 28.88 -33.89
C GLY A 108 27.60 27.77 -33.87
N GLY A 109 27.99 26.50 -34.13
CA GLY A 109 27.11 25.32 -33.99
C GLY A 109 27.05 24.80 -32.56
N THR A 110 25.94 24.18 -32.20
CA THR A 110 25.75 23.59 -30.86
C THR A 110 25.19 22.18 -30.93
N LEU A 111 25.88 21.22 -30.29
CA LEU A 111 25.36 19.91 -29.94
C LEU A 111 24.92 19.93 -28.47
N ASP A 112 23.62 19.77 -28.21
CA ASP A 112 23.08 19.83 -26.85
C ASP A 112 22.58 18.43 -26.39
N LEU A 113 23.39 17.79 -25.53
CA LEU A 113 23.13 16.55 -24.85
C LEU A 113 22.96 16.78 -23.34
N SER A 114 22.51 17.96 -22.94
CA SER A 114 22.31 18.30 -21.51
C SER A 114 21.21 17.47 -20.85
N LYS A 115 20.29 16.92 -21.61
CA LYS A 115 19.15 16.14 -21.14
C LYS A 115 19.04 14.75 -21.75
N GLY A 116 19.38 14.61 -23.02
CA GLY A 116 19.31 13.35 -23.78
C GLY A 116 20.41 12.36 -23.38
N ARG A 117 20.34 11.16 -23.95
CA ARG A 117 21.33 10.09 -23.76
C ARG A 117 22.17 9.92 -25.02
N LEU A 118 23.46 9.68 -24.82
CA LEU A 118 24.35 9.24 -25.90
C LEU A 118 24.48 7.71 -25.81
N ASN A 119 24.10 6.99 -26.86
CA ASN A 119 24.35 5.56 -26.98
C ASN A 119 25.55 5.35 -27.93
N PRO A 120 26.77 5.23 -27.41
CA PRO A 120 27.97 5.28 -28.21
C PRO A 120 28.24 3.93 -28.87
N PHE A 121 28.55 4.01 -30.15
CA PHE A 121 29.06 2.88 -30.90
C PHE A 121 30.11 3.35 -31.90
N ASN A 122 31.40 3.39 -31.51
CA ASN A 122 32.54 3.77 -32.35
C ASN A 122 32.34 5.11 -33.11
N ALA A 123 31.75 6.10 -32.44
CA ALA A 123 31.53 7.41 -33.05
C ALA A 123 32.74 8.32 -32.91
N ARG A 124 32.88 9.26 -33.86
CA ARG A 124 33.90 10.32 -33.85
C ARG A 124 33.22 11.65 -33.74
N PHE A 125 33.61 12.46 -32.79
CA PHE A 125 33.17 13.83 -32.60
C PHE A 125 34.32 14.79 -32.91
N ILE A 126 34.05 15.84 -33.67
CA ILE A 126 35.02 16.93 -33.91
C ILE A 126 34.39 18.21 -33.43
N ILE A 127 35.11 18.94 -32.56
CA ILE A 127 34.72 20.27 -32.11
C ILE A 127 35.68 21.26 -32.70
N HIS A 128 35.18 22.14 -33.57
CA HIS A 128 35.97 23.23 -34.18
C HIS A 128 35.97 24.48 -33.27
N PRO A 129 36.90 25.42 -33.50
CA PRO A 129 36.84 26.75 -32.84
C PRO A 129 35.45 27.36 -33.00
N GLY A 130 34.92 27.96 -31.91
CA GLY A 130 33.58 28.52 -31.85
C GLY A 130 32.41 27.51 -31.71
N GLY A 131 32.66 26.21 -31.92
CA GLY A 131 31.65 25.18 -31.71
C GLY A 131 31.40 24.92 -30.22
N THR A 132 30.15 24.57 -29.86
CA THR A 132 29.75 24.32 -28.50
C THR A 132 29.14 22.89 -28.32
N VAL A 133 29.58 22.17 -27.28
CA VAL A 133 28.96 20.93 -26.87
C VAL A 133 28.43 21.06 -25.44
N ARG A 134 27.19 20.76 -25.24
CA ARG A 134 26.56 20.75 -23.88
C ARG A 134 26.36 19.33 -23.43
N LEU A 135 26.83 18.97 -22.24
CA LEU A 135 26.71 17.65 -21.66
C LEU A 135 26.07 17.74 -20.28
N GLY A 136 25.09 16.88 -20.04
CA GLY A 136 24.46 16.70 -18.73
C GLY A 136 24.37 15.23 -18.32
N ILE A 137 25.08 14.36 -19.04
CA ILE A 137 25.04 12.91 -18.88
C ILE A 137 26.45 12.32 -18.85
N ASP A 138 26.60 11.19 -18.16
CA ASP A 138 27.82 10.38 -18.28
C ASP A 138 27.93 9.80 -19.68
N LEU A 139 29.10 9.93 -20.24
CA LEU A 139 29.45 9.33 -21.52
C LEU A 139 29.86 7.86 -21.30
N GLU A 140 28.91 7.01 -20.86
CA GLU A 140 29.16 5.58 -20.71
C GLU A 140 29.50 5.01 -22.10
N SER A 141 30.62 4.34 -22.21
CA SER A 141 31.02 3.68 -23.44
C SER A 141 30.97 2.17 -23.31
N ARG A 142 30.40 1.51 -24.30
CA ARG A 142 30.59 0.07 -24.54
C ARG A 142 32.01 -0.18 -25.05
N PRO A 143 32.51 -1.44 -25.20
CA PRO A 143 33.94 -1.81 -25.37
C PRO A 143 34.73 -1.06 -26.48
N HIS A 144 34.09 -0.26 -27.31
CA HIS A 144 34.73 0.50 -28.38
C HIS A 144 34.44 2.00 -28.23
N GLY A 145 35.04 2.63 -27.23
CA GLY A 145 34.80 4.05 -26.88
C GLY A 145 34.79 5.03 -28.04
N ASN A 146 34.03 6.12 -27.91
CA ASN A 146 34.01 7.21 -28.90
C ASN A 146 35.31 8.02 -28.82
N LYS A 147 35.67 8.64 -29.94
CA LYS A 147 36.84 9.53 -30.02
C LYS A 147 36.38 10.97 -30.23
N TRP A 148 36.83 11.85 -29.38
CA TRP A 148 36.57 13.29 -29.43
C TRP A 148 37.83 14.00 -29.81
N HIS A 149 37.80 14.67 -30.97
CA HIS A 149 38.89 15.50 -31.47
C HIS A 149 38.54 16.96 -31.24
N VAL A 150 39.24 17.61 -30.34
CA VAL A 150 39.00 19.01 -30.00
C VAL A 150 40.02 19.86 -30.72
N LYS A 151 39.55 20.58 -31.74
CA LYS A 151 40.32 21.55 -32.52
C LYS A 151 40.13 22.96 -31.99
N GLY A 152 39.30 23.15 -30.98
CA GLY A 152 38.92 24.41 -30.34
C GLY A 152 37.53 24.32 -29.79
N GLY A 153 36.92 25.49 -29.46
CA GLY A 153 35.54 25.56 -29.00
C GLY A 153 35.36 25.39 -27.51
N LYS A 154 34.13 25.08 -27.13
CA LYS A 154 33.70 25.07 -25.73
C LYS A 154 32.88 23.81 -25.39
N MET A 155 33.07 23.31 -24.19
CA MET A 155 32.19 22.34 -23.58
C MET A 155 31.48 22.96 -22.38
N VAL A 156 30.16 22.79 -22.29
CA VAL A 156 29.35 23.24 -21.17
C VAL A 156 28.82 22.00 -20.45
N VAL A 157 29.24 21.81 -19.22
CA VAL A 157 28.85 20.66 -18.38
C VAL A 157 27.77 21.12 -17.40
N THR A 158 26.55 20.67 -17.62
CA THR A 158 25.37 21.07 -16.84
C THR A 158 25.05 20.16 -15.66
N ASP A 159 25.61 18.93 -15.67
CA ASP A 159 25.53 17.95 -14.59
C ASP A 159 26.91 17.27 -14.44
N HIS A 160 27.01 16.28 -13.56
CA HIS A 160 28.21 15.45 -13.43
C HIS A 160 28.44 14.64 -14.71
N VAL A 161 29.65 14.66 -15.23
CA VAL A 161 30.02 13.94 -16.46
C VAL A 161 31.26 13.10 -16.22
N ILE A 162 31.16 11.79 -16.44
CA ILE A 162 32.29 10.86 -16.50
C ILE A 162 32.53 10.53 -17.98
N LEU A 163 33.76 10.67 -18.45
CA LEU A 163 34.11 10.35 -19.84
C LEU A 163 34.15 8.85 -20.11
N GLY A 164 34.24 8.03 -19.07
CA GLY A 164 34.26 6.57 -19.20
C GLY A 164 35.40 6.06 -20.06
N MET A 165 35.08 5.31 -21.11
CA MET A 165 36.06 4.83 -22.11
C MET A 165 36.20 5.77 -23.32
N ASN A 166 35.58 6.95 -23.31
CA ASN A 166 35.75 7.93 -24.36
C ASN A 166 37.18 8.51 -24.33
N GLU A 167 37.79 8.62 -25.52
CA GLU A 167 39.08 9.24 -25.67
C GLU A 167 38.90 10.69 -26.12
N PHE A 168 39.45 11.64 -25.39
CA PHE A 168 39.49 13.03 -25.73
C PHE A 168 40.88 13.44 -26.12
N PHE A 169 41.04 13.97 -27.35
CA PHE A 169 42.29 14.48 -27.85
C PHE A 169 42.14 15.99 -28.10
N VAL A 170 42.92 16.80 -27.38
CA VAL A 170 43.00 18.22 -27.60
C VAL A 170 44.20 18.49 -28.48
N ASP A 171 44.00 19.11 -29.64
CA ASP A 171 45.02 19.34 -30.66
C ASP A 171 46.11 20.32 -30.20
N THR A 172 47.26 20.30 -30.88
CA THR A 172 48.41 21.16 -30.57
C THR A 172 48.07 22.63 -30.50
N ASN A 173 48.52 23.31 -29.42
CA ASN A 173 48.30 24.75 -29.14
C ASN A 173 46.81 25.16 -28.99
N VAL A 174 45.89 24.23 -28.84
CA VAL A 174 44.48 24.52 -28.64
C VAL A 174 44.22 24.84 -27.15
N VAL A 175 43.43 25.90 -26.92
CA VAL A 175 42.81 26.20 -25.63
C VAL A 175 41.35 25.76 -25.69
N PHE A 176 41.04 24.66 -24.97
CA PHE A 176 39.68 24.14 -24.88
C PHE A 176 39.01 24.67 -23.62
N GLU A 177 37.93 25.39 -23.78
CA GLU A 177 37.16 25.92 -22.66
C GLU A 177 36.17 24.88 -22.14
N VAL A 178 36.20 24.61 -20.82
CA VAL A 178 35.28 23.73 -20.18
C VAL A 178 34.58 24.48 -19.04
N GLU A 179 33.32 24.80 -19.25
CA GLU A 179 32.45 25.44 -18.27
C GLU A 179 31.66 24.38 -17.49
N VAL A 180 31.85 24.31 -16.17
CA VAL A 180 31.18 23.35 -15.32
C VAL A 180 30.20 24.07 -14.38
N ALA A 181 28.96 23.60 -14.35
CA ALA A 181 27.91 24.16 -13.50
C ALA A 181 28.28 24.03 -11.99
N LYS A 182 27.74 24.93 -11.18
CA LYS A 182 28.01 24.98 -9.72
C LYS A 182 27.69 23.65 -9.05
N GLY A 183 28.67 23.14 -8.29
CA GLY A 183 28.54 21.88 -7.55
C GLY A 183 28.61 20.62 -8.41
N LYS A 184 28.90 20.76 -9.70
CA LYS A 184 29.06 19.68 -10.65
C LYS A 184 30.54 19.45 -10.97
N TYR A 185 30.85 18.34 -11.69
CA TYR A 185 32.22 18.09 -12.16
C TYR A 185 32.24 17.45 -13.55
N ALA A 186 33.36 17.63 -14.23
CA ALA A 186 33.72 16.91 -15.43
C ALA A 186 34.98 16.08 -15.16
N ASP A 187 34.87 14.75 -15.31
CA ASP A 187 36.00 13.83 -15.14
C ASP A 187 36.79 13.73 -16.45
N PHE A 188 37.92 14.42 -16.49
CA PHE A 188 38.87 14.40 -17.60
C PHE A 188 40.13 13.59 -17.28
N SER A 189 40.03 12.63 -16.38
CA SER A 189 41.19 11.77 -16.03
C SER A 189 41.77 10.99 -17.21
N LYS A 190 41.03 10.87 -18.32
CA LYS A 190 41.46 10.20 -19.56
C LYS A 190 41.62 11.14 -20.76
N VAL A 191 41.80 12.42 -20.53
CA VAL A 191 42.02 13.40 -21.62
C VAL A 191 43.49 13.38 -22.03
N THR A 192 43.74 13.32 -23.35
CA THR A 192 45.08 13.45 -23.91
C THR A 192 45.28 14.87 -24.43
N LEU A 193 46.24 15.59 -23.89
CA LEU A 193 46.63 16.93 -24.37
C LEU A 193 47.83 16.83 -25.28
N SER A 194 47.73 17.35 -26.51
CA SER A 194 48.85 17.52 -27.42
C SER A 194 49.80 18.65 -26.96
N PRO A 195 51.02 18.75 -27.46
CA PRO A 195 51.97 19.82 -27.07
C PRO A 195 51.33 21.20 -27.17
N GLY A 196 51.44 22.00 -26.09
CA GLY A 196 50.91 23.35 -26.03
C GLY A 196 49.37 23.45 -25.81
N ALA A 197 48.66 22.32 -25.81
CA ALA A 197 47.23 22.27 -25.53
C ALA A 197 46.96 22.58 -24.05
N LYS A 198 45.85 23.27 -23.80
CA LYS A 198 45.43 23.61 -22.43
C LYS A 198 43.90 23.49 -22.30
N ILE A 199 43.49 23.07 -21.10
CA ILE A 199 42.07 23.16 -20.68
C ILE A 199 41.91 24.41 -19.83
N LYS A 200 40.99 25.27 -20.24
CA LYS A 200 40.60 26.46 -19.49
C LYS A 200 39.32 26.14 -18.72
N GLU A 201 39.43 25.92 -17.43
CA GLU A 201 38.29 25.76 -16.56
C GLU A 201 37.52 27.05 -16.38
N THR A 202 36.19 27.02 -16.59
CA THR A 202 35.29 28.14 -16.37
C THR A 202 34.05 27.67 -15.64
N GLY A 203 33.25 28.60 -15.10
CA GLY A 203 32.09 28.29 -14.29
C GLY A 203 32.42 28.13 -12.79
N GLN A 204 31.49 27.47 -12.03
CA GLN A 204 31.58 27.29 -10.57
C GLN A 204 31.70 25.84 -10.16
N GLY A 205 31.83 24.93 -11.09
CA GLY A 205 32.08 23.51 -10.90
C GLY A 205 33.55 23.15 -10.96
N VAL A 206 33.87 21.87 -11.12
CA VAL A 206 35.27 21.37 -11.05
C VAL A 206 35.57 20.48 -12.25
N VAL A 207 36.74 20.67 -12.85
CA VAL A 207 37.33 19.73 -13.80
C VAL A 207 38.32 18.84 -13.06
N ILE A 208 38.18 17.51 -13.21
CA ILE A 208 38.96 16.49 -12.49
C ILE A 208 39.88 15.80 -13.47
N PHE A 209 41.19 15.85 -13.21
CA PHE A 209 42.23 15.18 -14.04
C PHE A 209 42.77 13.92 -13.41
N SER A 210 42.48 13.67 -12.12
CA SER A 210 42.93 12.47 -11.41
C SER A 210 41.92 12.11 -10.32
N HIS A 211 41.61 10.81 -10.17
CA HIS A 211 40.75 10.33 -9.11
C HIS A 211 41.36 10.40 -7.69
N ASP A 212 42.65 10.73 -7.60
CA ASP A 212 43.30 11.02 -6.31
C ASP A 212 43.03 12.45 -5.81
N ASP A 213 42.49 13.32 -6.66
CA ASP A 213 42.11 14.68 -6.28
C ASP A 213 41.05 14.64 -5.15
N PRO A 214 41.31 15.31 -4.00
CA PRO A 214 40.30 15.39 -2.92
C PRO A 214 38.97 15.95 -3.35
N ARG A 215 38.95 16.83 -4.37
CA ARG A 215 37.72 17.36 -4.96
C ARG A 215 36.89 16.28 -5.64
N TRP A 216 37.54 15.24 -6.20
CA TRP A 216 36.88 14.07 -6.78
C TRP A 216 36.05 13.35 -5.76
N LYS A 217 36.58 12.98 -4.61
CA LYS A 217 35.87 12.20 -3.57
C LYS A 217 34.63 12.92 -3.10
N LYS A 218 34.74 14.25 -2.84
CA LYS A 218 33.59 15.07 -2.41
C LYS A 218 32.54 15.21 -3.53
N SER A 219 33.00 15.50 -4.74
CA SER A 219 32.11 15.67 -5.90
C SER A 219 31.43 14.35 -6.30
N GLU A 220 32.11 13.21 -6.14
CA GLU A 220 31.53 11.90 -6.40
C GLU A 220 30.38 11.57 -5.42
N VAL A 221 30.50 11.90 -4.15
CA VAL A 221 29.40 11.77 -3.19
C VAL A 221 28.21 12.64 -3.61
N VAL A 222 28.45 13.90 -3.99
CA VAL A 222 27.40 14.80 -4.50
C VAL A 222 26.74 14.20 -5.74
N ARG A 223 27.53 13.71 -6.70
CA ARG A 223 27.04 13.06 -7.93
C ARG A 223 26.15 11.86 -7.61
N GLN A 224 26.59 10.98 -6.70
CA GLN A 224 25.80 9.82 -6.32
C GLN A 224 24.48 10.22 -5.68
N LEU A 225 24.48 11.26 -4.84
CA LEU A 225 23.26 11.77 -4.21
C LEU A 225 22.33 12.49 -5.21
N ASP A 226 22.86 13.28 -6.14
CA ASP A 226 22.09 13.98 -7.18
C ASP A 226 21.43 13.01 -8.15
N ARG A 227 22.08 11.89 -8.42
CA ARG A 227 21.57 10.85 -9.34
C ARG A 227 20.59 9.89 -8.71
N VAL A 228 20.31 10.04 -7.44
CA VAL A 228 19.23 9.27 -6.81
C VAL A 228 17.92 9.56 -7.53
N LYS A 229 17.41 8.56 -8.21
CA LYS A 229 16.11 8.64 -8.88
C LYS A 229 15.02 8.22 -7.90
N PHE A 230 14.16 9.15 -7.59
CA PHE A 230 12.95 8.88 -6.85
C PHE A 230 11.86 8.40 -7.81
N SER A 231 11.20 7.34 -7.40
CA SER A 231 9.91 6.94 -7.97
C SER A 231 8.83 7.26 -6.95
N ALA A 232 7.76 7.88 -7.40
CA ALA A 232 6.58 8.13 -6.58
C ALA A 232 5.38 7.40 -7.18
N ARG A 233 4.62 6.73 -6.34
CA ARG A 233 3.40 6.01 -6.72
C ARG A 233 2.30 6.30 -5.73
N GLY A 234 1.13 6.70 -6.24
CA GLY A 234 -0.10 6.77 -5.48
C GLY A 234 -0.91 5.49 -5.60
N ASP A 235 -1.79 5.23 -4.65
CA ASP A 235 -2.83 4.24 -4.82
C ASP A 235 -3.94 4.75 -5.76
N ALA A 236 -4.77 3.85 -6.26
CA ALA A 236 -5.81 4.19 -7.23
C ALA A 236 -6.88 5.15 -6.66
N ALA A 237 -7.07 5.17 -5.34
CA ALA A 237 -8.01 6.04 -4.64
C ALA A 237 -7.36 7.32 -4.11
N ASN A 238 -6.07 7.52 -4.37
CA ASN A 238 -5.26 8.62 -3.81
C ASN A 238 -5.35 8.73 -2.27
N ARG A 239 -5.38 7.58 -1.58
CA ARG A 239 -5.37 7.52 -0.11
C ARG A 239 -3.98 7.80 0.42
N CYS A 240 -2.99 7.08 -0.12
CA CYS A 240 -1.59 7.19 0.23
C CYS A 240 -0.71 7.22 -1.00
N TYR A 241 0.49 7.76 -0.84
CA TYR A 241 1.56 7.70 -1.81
C TYR A 241 2.81 7.13 -1.18
N ALA A 242 3.58 6.40 -1.97
CA ALA A 242 4.89 5.90 -1.61
C ALA A 242 5.97 6.55 -2.46
N ILE A 243 7.09 6.88 -1.83
CA ILE A 243 8.31 7.33 -2.49
C ILE A 243 9.37 6.26 -2.24
N TYR A 244 10.08 5.88 -3.28
CA TYR A 244 11.18 4.93 -3.19
C TYR A 244 12.26 5.26 -4.21
N PHE A 245 13.48 4.79 -3.97
CA PHE A 245 14.60 4.97 -4.88
C PHE A 245 15.39 3.67 -5.04
N ARG A 246 16.21 3.60 -6.08
CA ARG A 246 16.99 2.39 -6.37
C ARG A 246 18.03 2.14 -5.27
N GLU A 247 18.25 0.87 -4.95
CA GLU A 247 19.17 0.42 -3.88
C GLU A 247 20.64 0.79 -4.12
N GLU A 248 21.04 1.07 -5.36
CA GLU A 248 22.39 1.40 -5.78
C GLU A 248 23.01 2.58 -4.99
N ALA A 249 22.18 3.49 -4.48
CA ALA A 249 22.63 4.65 -3.72
C ALA A 249 22.64 4.44 -2.19
N THR A 250 22.17 3.32 -1.67
CA THR A 250 21.98 3.12 -0.22
C THR A 250 23.28 3.09 0.57
N ASN A 251 24.39 2.70 -0.06
CA ASN A 251 25.69 2.59 0.62
C ASN A 251 26.23 3.93 1.11
N VAL A 252 25.89 5.03 0.47
CA VAL A 252 26.37 6.38 0.84
C VAL A 252 25.36 7.16 1.65
N ILE A 253 24.08 6.80 1.58
CA ILE A 253 22.98 7.53 2.24
C ILE A 253 22.94 7.18 3.72
N LYS A 254 22.89 8.20 4.57
CA LYS A 254 22.65 8.09 6.00
C LYS A 254 21.17 8.20 6.34
N ARG A 255 20.47 9.17 5.74
CA ARG A 255 19.05 9.42 5.96
C ARG A 255 18.45 10.32 4.88
N VAL A 256 17.13 10.26 4.75
CA VAL A 256 16.36 11.18 3.91
C VAL A 256 15.30 11.85 4.77
N ALA A 257 15.17 13.16 4.64
CA ALA A 257 14.12 13.95 5.27
C ALA A 257 13.14 14.46 4.22
N TYR A 258 11.88 14.07 4.33
CA TYR A 258 10.80 14.48 3.43
C TYR A 258 9.95 15.57 4.10
N LYS A 259 9.69 16.67 3.41
CA LYS A 259 8.76 17.71 3.86
C LYS A 259 7.37 17.38 3.34
N CYS A 260 6.57 16.76 4.18
CA CYS A 260 5.20 16.39 3.86
C CYS A 260 4.25 17.58 4.09
N PRO A 261 3.39 17.96 3.14
CA PRO A 261 2.55 19.15 3.24
C PRO A 261 1.69 19.21 4.53
N GLU A 262 1.13 18.08 4.93
CA GLU A 262 0.19 17.99 6.06
C GLU A 262 0.84 17.48 7.36
N PHE A 263 1.78 16.56 7.22
CA PHE A 263 2.35 15.84 8.37
C PHE A 263 3.74 16.33 8.79
N GLY A 264 4.22 17.42 8.20
CA GLY A 264 5.51 18.02 8.54
C GLY A 264 6.71 17.20 8.04
N ILE A 265 7.84 17.27 8.76
CA ILE A 265 9.07 16.60 8.35
C ILE A 265 9.07 15.16 8.84
N LYS A 266 9.21 14.23 7.90
CA LYS A 266 9.39 12.81 8.15
C LYS A 266 10.81 12.39 7.77
N VAL A 267 11.47 11.67 8.64
CA VAL A 267 12.85 11.22 8.44
C VAL A 267 12.89 9.70 8.43
N THR A 268 13.56 9.14 7.43
CA THR A 268 13.80 7.69 7.32
C THR A 268 15.26 7.41 6.94
N ARG A 269 15.76 6.24 7.35
CA ARG A 269 17.04 5.70 6.90
C ARG A 269 16.90 4.76 5.71
N LEU A 270 15.66 4.50 5.31
CA LEU A 270 15.33 3.53 4.29
C LEU A 270 15.13 4.22 2.94
N PRO A 271 15.35 3.50 1.83
CA PRO A 271 15.12 4.01 0.48
C PRO A 271 13.65 4.13 0.11
N TYR A 272 12.73 4.13 1.06
CA TYR A 272 11.30 4.21 0.84
C TYR A 272 10.60 4.96 1.97
N PHE A 273 9.47 5.54 1.62
CA PHE A 273 8.67 6.38 2.50
C PHE A 273 7.21 6.34 2.06
N ILE A 274 6.30 6.30 3.01
CA ILE A 274 4.85 6.32 2.77
C ILE A 274 4.22 7.46 3.52
N CYS A 275 3.26 8.15 2.87
CA CYS A 275 2.47 9.18 3.49
C CYS A 275 1.05 9.23 2.90
N ARG A 276 0.11 9.76 3.69
CA ARG A 276 -1.26 10.01 3.25
C ARG A 276 -1.32 11.25 2.35
N TYR A 277 -2.14 11.23 1.30
CA TYR A 277 -2.36 12.43 0.49
C TYR A 277 -2.87 13.58 1.35
N PRO A 278 -2.43 14.82 1.09
CA PRO A 278 -2.94 15.98 1.79
C PRO A 278 -4.45 16.14 1.54
N LYS A 279 -5.17 16.65 2.53
CA LYS A 279 -6.61 16.88 2.43
C LYS A 279 -6.91 17.92 1.34
N GLY A 280 -7.88 17.64 0.47
CA GLY A 280 -8.31 18.55 -0.57
C GLY A 280 -7.39 18.66 -1.80
N VAL A 281 -6.32 17.89 -1.86
CA VAL A 281 -5.48 17.81 -3.08
C VAL A 281 -6.30 17.24 -4.23
N LYS A 282 -6.27 17.95 -5.36
CA LYS A 282 -6.99 17.55 -6.60
C LYS A 282 -6.06 17.38 -7.81
N GLY A 283 -4.76 17.39 -7.58
CA GLY A 283 -3.78 17.25 -8.64
C GLY A 283 -2.40 16.82 -8.15
N PRO A 284 -1.45 16.60 -9.06
CA PRO A 284 -0.08 16.29 -8.66
C PRO A 284 0.50 17.42 -7.82
N PHE A 285 1.37 17.10 -6.87
CA PHE A 285 2.05 18.05 -6.01
C PHE A 285 3.50 17.65 -5.77
N ASP A 286 4.30 18.60 -5.30
CA ASP A 286 5.72 18.37 -5.10
C ASP A 286 6.06 18.18 -3.62
N ILE A 287 6.97 17.25 -3.37
CA ILE A 287 7.59 17.04 -2.07
C ILE A 287 9.08 17.37 -2.15
N GLN A 288 9.57 18.09 -1.14
CA GLN A 288 11.00 18.32 -0.97
C GLN A 288 11.61 17.19 -0.17
N ALA A 289 12.67 16.58 -0.70
CA ALA A 289 13.49 15.59 -0.02
C ALA A 289 14.90 16.14 0.18
N VAL A 290 15.46 15.97 1.37
CA VAL A 290 16.86 16.26 1.67
C VAL A 290 17.56 14.96 1.97
N ILE A 291 18.49 14.55 1.12
CA ILE A 291 19.33 13.38 1.35
C ILE A 291 20.59 13.84 2.10
N GLU A 292 20.93 13.15 3.17
CA GLU A 292 22.18 13.33 3.91
C GLU A 292 23.01 12.05 3.78
N SER A 293 24.24 12.19 3.31
CA SER A 293 25.21 11.09 3.23
C SER A 293 25.87 10.81 4.56
N LYS A 294 26.66 9.73 4.61
CA LYS A 294 27.40 9.34 5.81
C LYS A 294 28.50 10.34 6.21
N ASP A 295 29.04 11.06 5.23
CA ASP A 295 30.03 12.13 5.45
C ASP A 295 29.41 13.50 5.79
N GLY A 296 28.07 13.58 5.84
CA GLY A 296 27.34 14.81 6.17
C GLY A 296 26.99 15.68 4.97
N THR A 297 27.37 15.31 3.76
CA THR A 297 26.95 16.02 2.52
C THR A 297 25.44 15.97 2.37
N ARG A 298 24.81 17.08 1.95
CA ARG A 298 23.36 17.18 1.79
C ARG A 298 22.99 17.66 0.40
N VAL A 299 22.03 16.97 -0.22
CA VAL A 299 21.47 17.30 -1.51
C VAL A 299 19.93 17.39 -1.41
N ARG A 300 19.34 18.34 -2.14
CA ARG A 300 17.88 18.53 -2.17
C ARG A 300 17.32 18.02 -3.49
N HIS A 301 16.21 17.31 -3.39
CA HIS A 301 15.43 16.86 -4.53
C HIS A 301 13.99 17.35 -4.41
N THR A 302 13.38 17.64 -5.56
CA THR A 302 11.93 17.84 -5.67
C THR A 302 11.33 16.61 -6.31
N ILE A 303 10.33 16.01 -5.65
CA ILE A 303 9.69 14.77 -6.07
C ILE A 303 8.25 15.09 -6.41
N LYS A 304 7.86 14.86 -7.67
CA LYS A 304 6.48 15.03 -8.10
C LYS A 304 5.66 13.82 -7.72
N ILE A 305 4.65 14.02 -6.89
CA ILE A 305 3.71 12.98 -6.48
C ILE A 305 2.59 12.93 -7.50
N PRO A 306 2.35 11.78 -8.14
CA PRO A 306 1.29 11.64 -9.12
C PRO A 306 -0.09 11.73 -8.43
N TYR A 307 -1.04 12.29 -9.14
CA TYR A 307 -2.44 12.28 -8.76
C TYR A 307 -3.23 11.65 -9.92
N ASN A 308 -3.78 10.51 -9.67
CA ASN A 308 -4.53 9.77 -10.67
C ASN A 308 -5.85 9.28 -10.06
N PRO A 309 -6.88 10.15 -10.00
CA PRO A 309 -8.16 9.76 -9.44
C PRO A 309 -8.85 8.80 -10.41
N LYS A 310 -8.69 7.52 -10.20
CA LYS A 310 -9.70 6.58 -10.67
C LYS A 310 -10.91 6.78 -9.76
N PRO A 311 -12.08 7.12 -10.28
CA PRO A 311 -13.29 7.01 -9.49
C PRO A 311 -13.41 5.54 -9.09
N ILE A 312 -13.28 5.25 -7.81
CA ILE A 312 -13.68 3.96 -7.29
C ILE A 312 -15.18 3.95 -7.46
N GLY A 313 -15.68 3.10 -8.35
CA GLY A 313 -17.11 2.92 -8.51
C GLY A 313 -17.71 2.60 -7.15
N LYS A 314 -18.89 3.08 -6.88
CA LYS A 314 -19.65 2.55 -5.74
C LYS A 314 -20.00 1.11 -6.10
N PRO A 315 -19.43 0.09 -5.44
CA PRO A 315 -19.54 -1.28 -5.92
C PRO A 315 -20.97 -1.81 -5.85
N PHE A 316 -21.79 -1.21 -5.00
CA PHE A 316 -23.09 -1.77 -4.65
C PHE A 316 -24.08 -0.63 -4.41
N GLU A 317 -24.57 -0.03 -5.49
CA GLU A 317 -25.67 0.96 -5.38
C GLU A 317 -26.93 0.34 -4.80
N ASN A 318 -27.10 -0.97 -4.98
CA ASN A 318 -28.17 -1.75 -4.35
C ASN A 318 -27.54 -2.57 -3.23
N GLU A 319 -27.61 -2.12 -2.03
CA GLU A 319 -26.96 -2.58 -0.80
C GLU A 319 -27.13 -4.07 -0.43
N ARG A 320 -27.43 -4.89 -1.41
CA ARG A 320 -27.55 -6.31 -1.21
C ARG A 320 -26.21 -6.94 -0.89
N PHE A 321 -26.13 -7.58 0.27
CA PHE A 321 -25.00 -8.40 0.67
C PHE A 321 -24.64 -9.43 -0.39
N LYS A 322 -23.39 -9.47 -0.82
CA LYS A 322 -22.89 -10.42 -1.82
C LYS A 322 -22.36 -11.66 -1.12
N LEU A 323 -23.08 -12.76 -1.26
CA LEU A 323 -22.68 -14.04 -0.70
C LEU A 323 -22.03 -14.89 -1.80
N GLY A 324 -20.72 -15.04 -1.71
CA GLY A 324 -19.88 -15.67 -2.72
C GLY A 324 -19.62 -17.14 -2.44
N VAL A 325 -19.55 -17.90 -3.52
CA VAL A 325 -19.18 -19.30 -3.53
C VAL A 325 -18.02 -19.50 -4.48
N VAL A 326 -16.92 -20.03 -3.98
CA VAL A 326 -15.73 -20.33 -4.79
C VAL A 326 -15.92 -21.65 -5.52
N SER A 327 -15.72 -21.64 -6.83
CA SER A 327 -15.78 -22.82 -7.69
C SER A 327 -14.36 -23.26 -8.10
N TYR A 328 -14.03 -24.49 -7.78
CA TYR A 328 -12.80 -25.18 -8.18
C TYR A 328 -13.01 -26.15 -9.34
N GLY A 329 -14.23 -26.60 -9.53
CA GLY A 329 -14.60 -27.68 -10.43
C GLY A 329 -15.33 -27.19 -11.68
N PRO A 330 -16.25 -28.02 -12.23
CA PRO A 330 -16.92 -27.76 -13.51
C PRO A 330 -18.01 -26.67 -13.49
N GLY A 331 -18.05 -25.85 -12.44
CA GLY A 331 -18.93 -24.66 -12.39
C GLY A 331 -20.40 -24.96 -12.10
N ARG A 332 -20.70 -26.06 -11.45
CA ARG A 332 -22.11 -26.39 -11.05
C ARG A 332 -22.73 -25.34 -10.17
N GLU A 333 -21.95 -24.71 -9.29
CA GLU A 333 -22.38 -23.64 -8.41
C GLU A 333 -23.04 -22.51 -9.16
N ARG A 334 -22.53 -22.18 -10.33
CA ARG A 334 -23.07 -21.14 -11.21
C ARG A 334 -24.52 -21.41 -11.58
N TYR A 335 -24.83 -22.64 -11.94
CA TYR A 335 -26.21 -23.02 -12.28
C TYR A 335 -27.10 -23.00 -11.03
N GLU A 336 -26.61 -23.50 -9.90
CA GLU A 336 -27.35 -23.47 -8.66
C GLU A 336 -27.63 -22.07 -8.13
N MET A 337 -26.79 -21.08 -8.46
CA MET A 337 -27.07 -19.67 -8.15
C MET A 337 -28.32 -19.17 -8.89
N VAL A 338 -28.50 -19.58 -10.15
CA VAL A 338 -29.67 -19.22 -10.96
C VAL A 338 -30.92 -20.04 -10.58
N THR A 339 -30.75 -21.36 -10.42
CA THR A 339 -31.88 -22.29 -10.25
C THR A 339 -32.31 -22.45 -8.80
N ASN A 340 -31.38 -22.40 -7.88
CA ASN A 340 -31.56 -22.81 -6.49
C ASN A 340 -31.15 -21.75 -5.46
N ASP A 341 -30.88 -20.52 -5.86
CA ASP A 341 -30.50 -19.41 -4.97
C ASP A 341 -29.25 -19.66 -4.09
N LEU A 342 -28.27 -20.39 -4.61
CA LEU A 342 -27.05 -20.76 -3.87
C LEU A 342 -26.14 -19.57 -3.52
N GLY A 343 -26.51 -18.38 -3.70
CA GLY A 343 -25.75 -17.17 -3.49
C GLY A 343 -25.90 -16.22 -4.66
N ASN A 344 -25.15 -15.13 -4.65
CA ASN A 344 -25.22 -14.11 -5.70
C ASN A 344 -23.85 -13.57 -6.10
N LEU A 345 -22.76 -14.25 -5.75
CA LEU A 345 -21.41 -13.94 -6.18
C LEU A 345 -20.69 -15.23 -6.61
N TYR A 346 -20.39 -15.34 -7.90
CA TYR A 346 -19.64 -16.46 -8.44
C TYR A 346 -18.14 -16.15 -8.42
N VAL A 347 -17.38 -16.93 -7.66
CA VAL A 347 -15.93 -16.76 -7.52
C VAL A 347 -15.22 -17.90 -8.24
N ARG A 348 -14.40 -17.59 -9.25
CA ARG A 348 -13.68 -18.61 -10.01
C ARG A 348 -12.20 -18.67 -9.60
N TRP A 349 -11.76 -19.86 -9.17
CA TRP A 349 -10.38 -20.12 -8.78
C TRP A 349 -9.48 -20.34 -9.98
N GLY A 350 -8.35 -19.63 -10.02
CA GLY A 350 -7.18 -19.94 -10.86
C GLY A 350 -7.34 -19.83 -12.37
N SER A 351 -8.53 -19.57 -12.92
CA SER A 351 -8.74 -19.66 -14.34
C SER A 351 -9.74 -18.65 -14.92
N TRP A 352 -9.21 -17.55 -15.45
CA TRP A 352 -10.00 -16.59 -16.22
C TRP A 352 -10.54 -17.15 -17.55
N PRO A 353 -9.82 -18.06 -18.28
CA PRO A 353 -10.38 -18.64 -19.51
C PRO A 353 -11.69 -19.37 -19.25
N GLN A 354 -11.81 -20.06 -18.12
CA GLN A 354 -13.03 -20.77 -17.79
C GLN A 354 -14.18 -19.83 -17.44
N LEU A 355 -13.92 -18.65 -16.91
CA LEU A 355 -14.95 -17.66 -16.68
C LEU A 355 -15.53 -17.12 -18.00
N LEU A 356 -14.71 -17.05 -19.07
CA LEU A 356 -15.13 -16.67 -20.41
C LEU A 356 -15.74 -17.84 -21.20
N THR A 357 -15.17 -19.04 -21.08
CA THR A 357 -15.49 -20.20 -21.94
C THR A 357 -16.49 -21.16 -21.35
N GLU A 358 -16.68 -21.19 -20.03
CA GLU A 358 -17.72 -22.01 -19.38
C GLU A 358 -19.12 -21.42 -19.66
N ASN A 359 -19.27 -20.92 -20.87
CA ASN A 359 -20.52 -20.51 -21.46
C ASN A 359 -21.36 -19.59 -20.59
N ALA A 360 -20.94 -18.34 -20.57
CA ALA A 360 -21.94 -17.30 -20.50
C ALA A 360 -22.81 -17.40 -21.76
N THR A 361 -23.65 -18.47 -21.87
CA THR A 361 -24.72 -18.43 -22.87
C THR A 361 -25.49 -17.15 -22.63
N GLU A 362 -26.01 -16.57 -23.68
CA GLU A 362 -26.81 -15.35 -23.59
C GLU A 362 -27.94 -15.51 -22.58
N GLU A 363 -28.54 -16.69 -22.55
CA GLU A 363 -29.60 -17.08 -21.59
C GLU A 363 -29.10 -17.06 -20.14
N TRP A 364 -27.90 -17.62 -19.87
CA TRP A 364 -27.36 -17.64 -18.52
C TRP A 364 -27.00 -16.21 -18.06
N MET A 365 -26.40 -15.40 -18.93
CA MET A 365 -26.08 -14.00 -18.62
C MET A 365 -27.32 -13.17 -18.33
N LYS A 366 -28.39 -13.42 -19.08
CA LYS A 366 -29.70 -12.81 -18.83
C LYS A 366 -30.25 -13.23 -17.46
N ALA A 367 -30.24 -14.53 -17.16
CA ALA A 367 -30.69 -15.05 -15.87
C ALA A 367 -29.79 -14.53 -14.71
N ALA A 368 -28.48 -14.43 -14.91
CA ALA A 368 -27.58 -13.86 -13.92
C ALA A 368 -27.87 -12.38 -13.62
N LYS A 369 -28.23 -11.60 -14.65
CA LYS A 369 -28.66 -10.20 -14.48
C LYS A 369 -29.98 -10.13 -13.69
N GLU A 370 -30.96 -10.94 -14.08
CA GLU A 370 -32.27 -11.00 -13.41
C GLU A 370 -32.15 -11.42 -11.94
N LYS A 371 -31.23 -12.30 -11.62
CA LYS A 371 -30.98 -12.80 -10.25
C LYS A 371 -29.96 -11.98 -9.46
N ASP A 372 -29.46 -10.89 -10.02
CA ASP A 372 -28.45 -10.03 -9.40
C ASP A 372 -27.15 -10.77 -9.03
N ILE A 373 -26.67 -11.63 -9.93
CA ILE A 373 -25.44 -12.41 -9.73
C ILE A 373 -24.23 -11.62 -10.24
N TYR A 374 -23.17 -11.60 -9.45
CA TYR A 374 -21.89 -10.98 -9.72
C TYR A 374 -20.81 -12.04 -9.92
N SER A 375 -19.68 -11.63 -10.47
CA SER A 375 -18.50 -12.52 -10.62
C SER A 375 -17.22 -11.86 -10.18
N MET A 376 -16.28 -12.69 -9.73
CA MET A 376 -14.88 -12.33 -9.52
C MET A 376 -13.99 -13.53 -9.76
N THR A 377 -12.71 -13.28 -10.02
CA THR A 377 -11.68 -14.32 -10.10
C THR A 377 -10.76 -14.27 -8.88
N ILE A 378 -10.08 -15.37 -8.59
CA ILE A 378 -9.03 -15.42 -7.58
C ILE A 378 -7.78 -16.09 -8.15
N TYR A 379 -6.59 -15.57 -7.84
CA TYR A 379 -5.28 -16.01 -8.34
C TYR A 379 -5.16 -16.01 -9.88
N ALA A 380 -6.06 -15.39 -10.57
CA ALA A 380 -6.08 -15.37 -12.02
C ALA A 380 -5.31 -14.17 -12.58
N SER A 381 -4.23 -14.40 -13.30
CA SER A 381 -3.63 -13.37 -14.13
C SER A 381 -4.31 -13.39 -15.50
N CYS A 382 -5.21 -12.45 -15.74
CA CYS A 382 -5.87 -12.30 -17.02
C CYS A 382 -5.09 -11.34 -17.94
N PRO A 383 -4.76 -11.70 -19.19
CA PRO A 383 -4.24 -10.76 -20.17
C PRO A 383 -5.19 -9.57 -20.37
N ARG A 384 -4.65 -8.42 -20.73
CA ARG A 384 -5.43 -7.18 -20.80
C ARG A 384 -6.60 -7.26 -21.77
N ASP A 385 -6.35 -7.78 -22.96
CA ASP A 385 -7.36 -7.98 -24.00
C ASP A 385 -8.51 -8.90 -23.54
N LYS A 386 -8.18 -9.98 -22.84
CA LYS A 386 -9.17 -10.90 -22.29
C LYS A 386 -9.96 -10.35 -21.11
N ARG A 387 -9.36 -9.43 -20.39
CA ARG A 387 -10.01 -8.68 -19.30
C ARG A 387 -11.08 -7.73 -19.83
N ASP A 388 -10.81 -7.09 -20.96
CA ASP A 388 -11.79 -6.23 -21.62
C ASP A 388 -12.98 -7.06 -22.14
N GLU A 389 -12.75 -8.27 -22.64
CA GLU A 389 -13.79 -9.23 -22.99
C GLU A 389 -14.65 -9.63 -21.76
N LEU A 390 -14.00 -9.94 -20.63
CA LEU A 390 -14.66 -10.27 -19.37
C LEU A 390 -15.54 -9.11 -18.88
N LYS A 391 -15.01 -7.89 -18.93
CA LYS A 391 -15.77 -6.68 -18.60
C LYS A 391 -16.94 -6.45 -19.55
N SER A 392 -16.77 -6.73 -20.85
CA SER A 392 -17.85 -6.63 -21.83
C SER A 392 -18.99 -7.61 -21.54
N GLN A 393 -18.66 -8.85 -21.16
CA GLN A 393 -19.67 -9.87 -20.85
C GLN A 393 -20.42 -9.61 -19.55
N TRP A 394 -19.68 -9.25 -18.47
CA TRP A 394 -20.25 -9.09 -17.14
C TRP A 394 -20.60 -7.64 -16.80
N ALA A 395 -20.08 -6.68 -17.55
CA ALA A 395 -20.22 -5.25 -17.30
C ALA A 395 -19.89 -4.89 -15.84
N GLU A 396 -20.75 -4.14 -15.18
CA GLU A 396 -20.61 -3.75 -13.76
C GLU A 396 -20.70 -4.93 -12.79
N ARG A 397 -21.05 -6.13 -13.28
CA ARG A 397 -21.16 -7.34 -12.48
C ARG A 397 -19.84 -8.11 -12.35
N TYR A 398 -18.82 -7.74 -13.12
CA TYR A 398 -17.46 -8.20 -12.88
C TYR A 398 -16.77 -7.31 -11.86
N LEU A 399 -16.49 -7.84 -10.67
CA LEU A 399 -15.93 -7.07 -9.57
C LEU A 399 -14.40 -6.95 -9.63
N GLY A 400 -13.72 -7.89 -10.29
CA GLY A 400 -12.26 -7.89 -10.38
C GLY A 400 -11.62 -9.19 -9.95
N ASN A 401 -10.31 -9.14 -9.71
CA ASN A 401 -9.53 -10.29 -9.29
C ASN A 401 -9.06 -10.17 -7.84
N ASN A 402 -9.33 -11.20 -7.05
CA ASN A 402 -8.71 -11.35 -5.73
C ASN A 402 -7.27 -11.86 -5.92
N GLN A 403 -6.32 -11.13 -5.37
CA GLN A 403 -4.90 -11.46 -5.46
C GLN A 403 -4.49 -12.64 -4.59
N GLY A 404 -5.44 -13.21 -3.85
CA GLY A 404 -5.23 -14.32 -2.94
C GLY A 404 -4.56 -13.93 -1.63
N GLU A 405 -4.02 -14.92 -0.94
CA GLU A 405 -3.44 -14.82 0.39
C GLU A 405 -2.13 -14.03 0.41
N ARG A 406 -2.19 -12.72 0.31
CA ARG A 406 -0.99 -11.87 0.29
C ARG A 406 -0.16 -12.03 1.56
N THR A 407 -0.80 -12.15 2.71
CA THR A 407 -0.13 -12.37 3.99
C THR A 407 0.59 -13.71 4.05
N GLY A 408 -0.02 -14.77 3.55
CA GLY A 408 0.59 -16.10 3.51
C GLY A 408 1.86 -16.14 2.68
N PHE A 409 1.85 -15.48 1.53
CA PHE A 409 3.04 -15.35 0.69
C PHE A 409 4.15 -14.55 1.35
N PHE A 410 3.82 -13.53 2.14
CA PHE A 410 4.81 -12.74 2.84
C PHE A 410 5.56 -13.52 3.90
N TYR A 411 4.86 -14.37 4.62
CA TYR A 411 5.36 -14.91 5.89
C TYR A 411 5.56 -16.42 5.88
N GLY A 412 4.85 -17.13 5.02
CA GLY A 412 4.84 -18.58 5.03
C GLY A 412 5.87 -19.24 4.13
N HIS A 413 6.09 -18.71 2.96
CA HIS A 413 6.69 -19.48 1.87
C HIS A 413 8.10 -19.03 1.46
N ARG A 414 8.55 -17.85 1.80
CA ARG A 414 9.87 -17.36 1.35
C ARG A 414 10.63 -16.62 2.44
N LYS A 415 11.85 -17.07 2.73
CA LYS A 415 12.76 -16.40 3.66
C LYS A 415 13.05 -14.95 3.25
N GLU A 416 13.11 -14.68 1.95
CA GLU A 416 13.38 -13.35 1.39
C GLU A 416 12.25 -12.35 1.67
N MET A 417 11.06 -12.85 1.98
CA MET A 417 9.89 -12.06 2.29
C MET A 417 9.75 -11.73 3.78
N ARG A 418 10.54 -12.38 4.61
CA ARG A 418 10.64 -12.04 6.02
C ARG A 418 11.31 -10.68 6.12
N GLY A 419 10.65 -9.73 6.73
CA GLY A 419 11.27 -8.42 6.97
C GLY A 419 12.57 -8.58 7.75
N PRO A 420 13.52 -7.67 7.57
CA PRO A 420 14.78 -7.73 8.29
C PRO A 420 14.52 -7.64 9.79
N GLN A 421 14.88 -8.69 10.49
CA GLN A 421 14.70 -8.81 11.95
C GLN A 421 15.66 -7.93 12.76
N ASP A 422 16.75 -7.48 12.12
CA ASP A 422 17.74 -6.56 12.66
C ASP A 422 17.27 -5.10 12.70
N ARG A 423 16.17 -4.78 11.98
CA ARG A 423 15.60 -3.44 11.94
C ARG A 423 14.69 -3.18 13.14
N ASN A 424 14.63 -1.91 13.54
CA ASN A 424 13.62 -1.46 14.52
C ASN A 424 12.20 -1.54 13.92
N LEU A 425 11.19 -1.44 14.78
CA LEU A 425 9.78 -1.61 14.38
C LEU A 425 9.31 -0.62 13.31
N LYS A 426 9.78 0.63 13.38
CA LYS A 426 9.45 1.65 12.38
C LYS A 426 10.00 1.28 11.01
N GLU A 427 11.26 0.89 10.95
CA GLU A 427 11.91 0.49 9.71
C GLU A 427 11.31 -0.79 9.13
N ALA A 428 10.99 -1.76 9.99
CA ALA A 428 10.33 -2.99 9.56
C ALA A 428 8.94 -2.74 8.98
N ARG A 429 8.14 -1.86 9.60
CA ARG A 429 6.83 -1.46 9.09
C ARG A 429 6.93 -0.72 7.76
N GLU A 430 7.82 0.24 7.63
CA GLU A 430 8.04 0.99 6.39
C GLU A 430 8.47 0.06 5.25
N TRP A 431 9.37 -0.88 5.53
CA TRP A 431 9.78 -1.91 4.57
C TRP A 431 8.57 -2.72 4.07
N PHE A 432 7.75 -3.22 4.98
CA PHE A 432 6.58 -4.02 4.65
C PHE A 432 5.58 -3.23 3.78
N LEU A 433 5.18 -2.06 4.20
CA LEU A 433 4.25 -1.21 3.47
C LEU A 433 4.75 -0.89 2.06
N THR A 434 6.05 -0.61 1.92
CA THR A 434 6.64 -0.32 0.61
C THR A 434 6.60 -1.51 -0.32
N LYS A 435 6.76 -2.74 0.19
CA LYS A 435 6.63 -3.95 -0.61
C LYS A 435 5.26 -4.07 -1.27
N PHE A 436 4.21 -3.70 -0.58
CA PHE A 436 2.86 -3.65 -1.16
C PHE A 436 2.76 -2.61 -2.29
N PHE A 437 3.28 -1.41 -2.08
CA PHE A 437 3.25 -0.35 -3.09
C PHE A 437 4.08 -0.66 -4.33
N ARG A 438 5.23 -1.29 -4.17
CA ARG A 438 6.11 -1.64 -5.31
C ARG A 438 5.53 -2.75 -6.17
N GLY A 439 4.57 -3.50 -5.64
CA GLY A 439 4.03 -4.65 -6.36
C GLY A 439 5.09 -5.74 -6.60
N ASP A 440 6.08 -5.84 -5.71
CA ASP A 440 7.17 -6.84 -5.79
C ASP A 440 6.63 -8.29 -5.74
N TYR A 441 5.31 -8.41 -5.67
CA TYR A 441 4.60 -9.67 -5.69
C TYR A 441 4.24 -10.08 -7.11
N LYS A 442 4.66 -11.28 -7.48
CA LYS A 442 4.27 -11.92 -8.74
C LYS A 442 2.74 -12.12 -8.86
N VAL A 443 2.02 -12.07 -7.76
CA VAL A 443 0.55 -12.21 -7.69
C VAL A 443 -0.17 -10.94 -8.16
N SER A 444 0.48 -9.79 -8.17
CA SER A 444 -0.11 -8.51 -8.57
C SER A 444 -0.18 -8.29 -10.09
N ARG A 445 0.00 -9.33 -10.88
CA ARG A 445 -0.12 -9.22 -12.33
C ARG A 445 -1.58 -8.96 -12.70
N GLY A 446 -1.87 -7.75 -13.14
CA GLY A 446 -3.15 -7.43 -13.71
C GLY A 446 -4.04 -6.44 -12.98
N ILE A 447 -3.56 -5.79 -11.92
CA ILE A 447 -4.37 -4.91 -11.06
C ILE A 447 -4.80 -3.61 -11.74
N GLY A 448 -4.07 -3.14 -12.75
CA GLY A 448 -4.23 -1.77 -13.25
C GLY A 448 -5.63 -1.37 -13.74
N ASP A 449 -6.43 -2.33 -14.21
CA ASP A 449 -7.70 -2.06 -14.90
C ASP A 449 -8.92 -2.79 -14.29
N ASP A 450 -8.75 -3.49 -13.17
CA ASP A 450 -9.87 -4.12 -12.48
C ASP A 450 -10.74 -3.06 -11.77
N PRO A 451 -12.06 -3.24 -11.73
CA PRO A 451 -12.97 -2.32 -11.03
C PRO A 451 -12.60 -2.16 -9.55
N PHE A 452 -12.30 -3.27 -8.89
CA PHE A 452 -11.84 -3.31 -7.49
C PHE A 452 -10.62 -4.19 -7.34
N HIS A 453 -9.77 -3.82 -6.37
CA HIS A 453 -8.61 -4.59 -5.97
C HIS A 453 -8.93 -5.34 -4.67
N PHE A 454 -8.93 -6.66 -4.76
CA PHE A 454 -9.16 -7.55 -3.61
C PHE A 454 -7.87 -8.24 -3.17
N ALA A 455 -7.75 -8.48 -1.88
CA ALA A 455 -6.73 -9.38 -1.32
C ALA A 455 -7.32 -10.21 -0.19
N THR A 456 -6.94 -11.48 -0.11
CA THR A 456 -7.23 -12.32 1.05
C THR A 456 -6.10 -12.16 2.05
N SER A 457 -6.42 -11.85 3.30
CA SER A 457 -5.43 -11.55 4.32
C SER A 457 -5.95 -11.82 5.72
N GLY A 458 -5.03 -11.96 6.66
CA GLY A 458 -5.38 -12.00 8.08
C GLY A 458 -5.91 -10.64 8.59
N ALA A 459 -6.44 -10.64 9.78
CA ALA A 459 -6.94 -9.47 10.48
C ALA A 459 -5.91 -8.33 10.51
N ALA A 460 -5.79 -7.41 11.30
CA ALA A 460 -4.84 -6.30 11.45
C ALA A 460 -4.10 -5.77 10.21
N ILE A 461 -3.85 -6.62 9.22
CA ILE A 461 -3.14 -6.27 7.99
C ILE A 461 -3.94 -5.29 7.10
N SER A 462 -5.25 -5.19 7.32
CA SER A 462 -6.12 -4.24 6.62
C SER A 462 -5.61 -2.80 6.75
N ASN A 463 -5.01 -2.46 7.90
CA ASN A 463 -4.37 -1.17 8.12
C ASN A 463 -3.08 -0.95 7.32
N ALA A 464 -2.54 -1.99 6.69
CA ALA A 464 -1.41 -1.91 5.77
C ALA A 464 -1.85 -2.00 4.30
N GLU A 465 -2.80 -2.86 3.99
CA GLU A 465 -3.21 -3.14 2.60
C GLU A 465 -4.10 -2.05 2.00
N LEU A 466 -5.04 -1.52 2.78
CA LEU A 466 -5.92 -0.45 2.31
C LEU A 466 -5.14 0.83 1.91
N PRO A 467 -4.20 1.34 2.73
CA PRO A 467 -3.37 2.45 2.28
C PRO A 467 -2.46 2.10 1.09
N ALA A 468 -2.17 0.82 0.87
CA ALA A 468 -1.36 0.37 -0.27
C ALA A 468 -2.16 0.16 -1.57
N GLY A 469 -3.46 0.45 -1.58
CA GLY A 469 -4.28 0.45 -2.78
C GLY A 469 -5.19 -0.76 -2.96
N ILE A 470 -5.33 -1.60 -1.96
CA ILE A 470 -6.38 -2.62 -1.92
C ILE A 470 -7.71 -1.93 -1.59
N ASP A 471 -8.77 -2.27 -2.30
CA ASP A 471 -10.11 -1.73 -2.08
C ASP A 471 -10.90 -2.58 -1.08
N PHE A 472 -10.73 -3.90 -1.17
CA PHE A 472 -11.33 -4.85 -0.26
C PHE A 472 -10.28 -5.80 0.30
N VAL A 473 -10.12 -5.80 1.60
CA VAL A 473 -9.41 -6.86 2.32
C VAL A 473 -10.44 -7.92 2.71
N CYS A 474 -10.32 -9.07 2.09
CA CYS A 474 -11.12 -10.24 2.44
C CYS A 474 -10.44 -10.93 3.62
N ASN A 475 -10.84 -10.60 4.85
CA ASN A 475 -10.26 -11.25 6.02
C ASN A 475 -10.51 -12.75 5.98
N GLU A 476 -9.42 -13.51 6.09
CA GLU A 476 -9.48 -14.97 6.14
C GLU A 476 -9.92 -15.41 7.53
N LEU A 477 -11.09 -16.00 7.59
CA LEU A 477 -11.81 -16.35 8.80
C LEU A 477 -11.89 -17.86 8.95
N TYR A 478 -11.78 -18.36 10.18
CA TYR A 478 -11.73 -19.78 10.56
C TYR A 478 -10.51 -20.58 10.08
N ALA A 479 -9.61 -19.99 9.32
CA ALA A 479 -8.37 -20.62 8.90
C ALA A 479 -7.17 -20.04 9.67
N VAL A 480 -6.04 -20.05 9.03
CA VAL A 480 -4.73 -19.65 9.57
C VAL A 480 -4.72 -18.20 10.06
N GLY A 481 -5.61 -17.37 9.53
CA GLY A 481 -5.62 -15.94 9.75
C GLY A 481 -6.40 -15.48 10.96
N CYS A 482 -7.63 -15.91 11.10
CA CYS A 482 -8.49 -15.46 12.21
C CYS A 482 -9.58 -16.45 12.57
N ALA A 483 -9.55 -16.88 13.82
CA ALA A 483 -10.58 -17.75 14.35
C ALA A 483 -11.82 -17.01 14.91
N ASN A 484 -11.77 -15.70 15.04
CA ASN A 484 -12.87 -14.90 15.56
C ASN A 484 -13.39 -13.91 14.53
N ILE A 485 -14.55 -14.23 13.95
CA ILE A 485 -15.21 -13.44 12.90
C ILE A 485 -15.53 -12.03 13.38
N THR A 486 -16.10 -11.90 14.58
CA THR A 486 -16.56 -10.59 15.09
C THR A 486 -15.39 -9.63 15.27
N TYR A 487 -14.32 -10.12 15.87
CA TYR A 487 -13.10 -9.36 16.10
C TYR A 487 -12.42 -8.95 14.78
N ALA A 488 -12.22 -9.89 13.86
CA ALA A 488 -11.58 -9.62 12.59
C ALA A 488 -12.38 -8.67 11.71
N THR A 489 -13.70 -8.79 11.74
CA THR A 489 -14.60 -7.87 11.03
C THR A 489 -14.53 -6.47 11.61
N ALA A 490 -14.46 -6.35 12.95
CA ALA A 490 -14.30 -5.05 13.62
C ALA A 490 -13.02 -4.34 13.19
N GLU A 491 -11.94 -5.09 12.99
CA GLU A 491 -10.65 -4.57 12.55
C GLU A 491 -10.67 -4.15 11.08
N ASN A 492 -11.20 -5.00 10.20
CA ASN A 492 -11.36 -4.67 8.79
C ASN A 492 -12.27 -3.46 8.59
N ARG A 493 -13.39 -3.40 9.33
CA ARG A 493 -14.33 -2.28 9.32
C ARG A 493 -13.69 -0.97 9.79
N GLY A 494 -12.95 -1.00 10.89
CA GLY A 494 -12.24 0.16 11.41
C GLY A 494 -11.17 0.67 10.43
N ALA A 495 -10.42 -0.24 9.81
CA ALA A 495 -9.45 0.10 8.79
C ALA A 495 -10.11 0.68 7.51
N ALA A 496 -11.21 0.07 7.05
CA ALA A 496 -11.94 0.56 5.88
C ALA A 496 -12.50 1.98 6.09
N ARG A 497 -12.98 2.27 7.29
CA ARG A 497 -13.47 3.60 7.68
C ARG A 497 -12.37 4.65 7.78
N LYS A 498 -11.17 4.24 8.16
CA LYS A 498 -10.02 5.14 8.20
C LYS A 498 -9.46 5.42 6.79
N TRP A 499 -9.33 4.39 5.95
CA TRP A 499 -8.56 4.47 4.73
C TRP A 499 -9.38 4.51 3.45
N GLY A 500 -10.58 3.99 3.48
CA GLY A 500 -11.24 3.63 2.25
C GLY A 500 -12.67 4.05 2.09
N PRO A 501 -13.36 3.33 1.22
CA PRO A 501 -14.70 3.62 0.77
C PRO A 501 -15.82 3.25 1.76
N GLU A 502 -15.49 2.89 3.00
CA GLU A 502 -16.44 2.48 4.04
C GLU A 502 -17.16 1.14 3.75
N TRP A 503 -16.55 0.24 3.00
CA TRP A 503 -17.01 -1.14 2.85
C TRP A 503 -15.89 -2.13 3.17
N TRP A 504 -16.28 -3.34 3.55
CA TRP A 504 -15.37 -4.41 3.94
C TRP A 504 -15.93 -5.76 3.55
N SER A 505 -15.06 -6.77 3.53
CA SER A 505 -15.38 -8.12 3.07
C SER A 505 -14.75 -9.18 3.95
N GLY A 506 -15.20 -10.42 3.77
CA GLY A 506 -14.67 -11.59 4.44
C GLY A 506 -14.38 -12.72 3.46
N TRP A 507 -13.46 -13.59 3.86
CA TRP A 507 -13.12 -14.84 3.19
C TRP A 507 -13.28 -15.98 4.20
N LEU A 508 -14.34 -16.75 4.08
CA LEU A 508 -14.69 -17.73 5.08
C LEU A 508 -14.16 -19.10 4.70
N ALA A 509 -13.11 -19.51 5.36
CA ALA A 509 -12.46 -20.82 5.21
C ALA A 509 -12.94 -21.81 6.29
N HIS A 510 -14.24 -21.88 6.48
CA HIS A 510 -14.89 -22.60 7.57
C HIS A 510 -14.65 -24.11 7.53
N GLU A 511 -14.47 -24.69 6.35
CA GLU A 511 -14.23 -26.10 6.14
C GLU A 511 -12.86 -26.57 6.64
N TRP A 512 -11.86 -25.70 6.65
CA TRP A 512 -10.48 -26.09 6.95
C TRP A 512 -10.24 -26.49 8.39
N GLN A 513 -10.64 -25.70 9.33
CA GLN A 513 -10.33 -25.88 10.75
C GLN A 513 -11.41 -25.31 11.65
N THR A 514 -12.65 -25.71 11.45
CA THR A 514 -13.71 -25.19 12.32
C THR A 514 -13.61 -25.81 13.70
N PHE A 515 -12.55 -25.47 14.43
CA PHE A 515 -12.35 -25.77 15.86
C PHE A 515 -12.60 -27.22 16.25
N GLY A 516 -12.30 -28.14 15.33
CA GLY A 516 -12.46 -29.57 15.56
C GLY A 516 -13.92 -30.08 15.53
N ILE A 517 -14.87 -29.29 15.00
CA ILE A 517 -16.23 -29.80 14.82
C ILE A 517 -16.24 -30.74 13.62
N PRO A 518 -16.58 -32.01 13.82
CA PRO A 518 -16.67 -33.00 12.76
C PRO A 518 -17.77 -32.66 11.73
N TYR A 519 -17.59 -33.13 10.50
CA TYR A 519 -18.54 -32.87 9.40
C TYR A 519 -19.89 -33.55 9.55
N ASP A 520 -20.00 -34.60 10.39
CA ASP A 520 -21.24 -35.30 10.69
C ASP A 520 -22.09 -34.60 11.77
N LYS A 521 -21.55 -33.55 12.40
CA LYS A 521 -22.26 -32.81 13.46
C LYS A 521 -23.00 -31.59 12.89
N ASP A 522 -24.22 -31.39 13.38
CA ASP A 522 -25.04 -30.24 13.01
C ASP A 522 -24.38 -28.90 13.38
N ASP A 523 -23.65 -28.90 14.49
CA ASP A 523 -22.92 -27.73 14.99
C ASP A 523 -21.94 -27.15 13.95
N LYS A 524 -21.42 -27.97 13.04
CA LYS A 524 -20.58 -27.50 11.93
C LYS A 524 -21.33 -26.51 11.04
N TYR A 525 -22.56 -26.85 10.70
CA TYR A 525 -23.41 -26.07 9.77
C TYR A 525 -24.12 -24.94 10.50
N LEU A 526 -24.48 -25.13 11.76
CA LEU A 526 -25.00 -24.05 12.61
C LEU A 526 -23.94 -22.95 12.83
N SER A 527 -22.67 -23.32 13.06
CA SER A 527 -21.60 -22.35 13.19
C SER A 527 -21.31 -21.60 11.88
N LEU A 528 -21.47 -22.29 10.73
CA LEU A 528 -21.41 -21.63 9.41
C LEU A 528 -22.53 -20.60 9.26
N GLU A 529 -23.77 -20.98 9.57
CA GLU A 529 -24.93 -20.06 9.54
C GLU A 529 -24.71 -18.87 10.48
N ALA A 530 -24.25 -19.11 11.70
CA ALA A 530 -23.95 -18.05 12.65
C ALA A 530 -22.89 -17.07 12.11
N GLY A 531 -21.84 -17.59 11.51
CA GLY A 531 -20.78 -16.80 10.89
C GLY A 531 -21.28 -15.91 9.76
N ILE A 532 -22.01 -16.49 8.81
CA ILE A 532 -22.59 -15.77 7.65
C ILE A 532 -23.55 -14.67 8.12
N LYS A 533 -24.47 -14.99 9.03
CA LYS A 533 -25.46 -14.03 9.58
C LYS A 533 -24.79 -12.93 10.39
N SER A 534 -23.77 -13.26 11.20
CA SER A 534 -23.00 -12.29 11.96
C SER A 534 -22.27 -11.30 11.05
N LEU A 535 -21.65 -11.76 9.96
CA LEU A 535 -21.00 -10.92 8.97
C LEU A 535 -21.96 -9.96 8.29
N TRP A 536 -23.14 -10.48 7.88
CA TRP A 536 -24.19 -9.65 7.32
C TRP A 536 -24.63 -8.56 8.30
N LEU A 537 -24.90 -8.92 9.55
CA LEU A 537 -25.35 -7.99 10.59
C LEU A 537 -24.29 -6.90 10.87
N GLN A 538 -23.00 -7.26 10.82
CA GLN A 538 -21.90 -6.34 11.04
C GLN A 538 -21.60 -5.40 9.86
N GLY A 539 -22.40 -5.45 8.79
CA GLY A 539 -22.27 -4.53 7.65
C GLY A 539 -21.31 -4.97 6.56
N THR A 540 -20.85 -6.21 6.57
CA THR A 540 -19.99 -6.75 5.52
C THR A 540 -20.70 -6.63 4.17
N SER A 541 -20.02 -6.11 3.16
CA SER A 541 -20.58 -5.91 1.82
C SER A 541 -20.50 -7.18 0.97
N LEU A 542 -19.43 -7.96 1.16
CA LEU A 542 -19.13 -9.15 0.38
C LEU A 542 -18.52 -10.22 1.27
N LEU A 543 -18.98 -11.45 1.14
CA LEU A 543 -18.40 -12.64 1.76
C LEU A 543 -18.13 -13.70 0.70
N CYS A 544 -16.91 -14.19 0.64
CA CYS A 544 -16.54 -15.37 -0.14
C CYS A 544 -16.38 -16.58 0.77
N LEU A 545 -17.01 -17.70 0.38
CA LEU A 545 -16.83 -19.01 1.02
C LEU A 545 -15.77 -19.79 0.24
N GLU A 546 -14.71 -20.23 0.90
CA GLU A 546 -13.52 -20.74 0.22
C GLU A 546 -13.78 -22.02 -0.57
N SER A 547 -14.07 -23.13 0.06
CA SER A 547 -14.17 -24.42 -0.66
C SER A 547 -15.33 -25.31 -0.26
N GLY A 548 -16.03 -24.99 0.81
CA GLY A 548 -17.08 -25.84 1.36
C GLY A 548 -18.26 -26.15 0.44
N SER A 549 -18.43 -25.32 -0.58
CA SER A 549 -19.55 -25.47 -1.53
C SER A 549 -19.30 -26.51 -2.62
N THR A 550 -18.05 -26.82 -2.94
CA THR A 550 -17.72 -27.64 -4.11
C THR A 550 -17.59 -29.11 -3.83
N GLY A 551 -17.27 -29.48 -2.61
CA GLY A 551 -17.06 -30.84 -2.19
C GLY A 551 -15.91 -31.59 -2.85
N THR A 552 -15.23 -30.96 -3.79
CA THR A 552 -14.16 -31.60 -4.55
C THR A 552 -12.88 -31.78 -3.76
N GLN A 553 -12.72 -31.03 -2.66
CA GLN A 553 -11.53 -31.11 -1.83
C GLN A 553 -11.88 -30.99 -0.35
N ALA A 554 -12.17 -32.13 0.29
CA ALA A 554 -11.85 -32.21 1.70
C ALA A 554 -10.34 -32.13 1.79
N HIS A 555 -9.82 -30.97 2.17
CA HIS A 555 -8.39 -30.78 2.28
C HIS A 555 -7.82 -31.79 3.27
N PRO A 556 -6.64 -32.40 3.01
CA PRO A 556 -6.06 -33.41 3.89
C PRO A 556 -5.81 -32.94 5.33
N TYR A 557 -5.90 -31.66 5.58
CA TYR A 557 -5.75 -31.02 6.89
C TYR A 557 -7.09 -30.66 7.56
N THR A 558 -8.22 -31.02 6.96
CA THR A 558 -9.53 -30.67 7.50
C THR A 558 -9.87 -31.55 8.70
N TRP A 559 -10.13 -30.93 9.83
CA TRP A 559 -10.49 -31.65 11.08
C TRP A 559 -11.81 -32.41 10.94
N GLY A 560 -11.82 -33.63 11.47
CA GLY A 560 -13.01 -34.49 11.48
C GLY A 560 -13.34 -35.13 10.12
N VAL A 561 -12.48 -34.99 9.12
CA VAL A 561 -12.61 -35.75 7.87
C VAL A 561 -12.08 -37.16 8.10
N PRO A 562 -12.86 -38.21 7.86
CA PRO A 562 -12.41 -39.61 7.92
C PRO A 562 -11.19 -39.84 7.03
N ASP A 563 -10.28 -40.72 7.46
CA ASP A 563 -9.00 -40.93 6.78
C ASP A 563 -9.14 -41.42 5.31
N ASP A 564 -10.17 -42.19 5.04
CA ASP A 564 -10.51 -42.64 3.67
C ASP A 564 -10.91 -41.46 2.77
N ARG A 565 -11.55 -40.43 3.34
CA ARG A 565 -11.97 -39.22 2.65
C ARG A 565 -10.84 -38.17 2.51
N ARG A 566 -9.88 -38.14 3.40
CA ARG A 566 -8.74 -37.23 3.33
C ARG A 566 -7.95 -37.40 2.03
N LYS A 567 -7.90 -38.63 1.48
CA LYS A 567 -7.20 -38.91 0.22
C LYS A 567 -8.06 -38.75 -1.01
N LYS A 568 -9.36 -39.01 -0.91
CA LYS A 568 -10.29 -39.02 -2.04
C LYS A 568 -11.08 -37.73 -2.19
N GLY A 569 -11.18 -36.93 -1.11
CA GLY A 569 -12.09 -35.79 -1.04
C GLY A 569 -13.56 -36.22 -0.98
N TYR A 570 -14.45 -35.23 -0.96
CA TYR A 570 -15.89 -35.45 -1.08
C TYR A 570 -16.35 -35.11 -2.51
N GLY A 571 -17.30 -35.87 -3.02
CA GLY A 571 -18.01 -35.55 -4.24
C GLY A 571 -18.96 -34.36 -4.02
N TYR A 572 -19.37 -33.73 -5.10
CA TYR A 572 -20.28 -32.56 -5.05
C TYR A 572 -21.60 -32.88 -4.35
N ASP A 573 -22.13 -34.09 -4.59
CA ASP A 573 -23.43 -34.56 -4.07
C ASP A 573 -23.29 -35.29 -2.72
N ASP A 574 -22.07 -35.46 -2.21
CA ASP A 574 -21.84 -36.07 -0.89
C ASP A 574 -22.42 -35.19 0.22
N ASP A 575 -22.74 -35.80 1.35
CA ASP A 575 -23.46 -35.16 2.47
C ASP A 575 -22.82 -33.84 2.96
N PRO A 576 -21.53 -33.80 3.32
CA PRO A 576 -20.96 -32.54 3.83
C PRO A 576 -21.04 -31.37 2.84
N PRO A 577 -20.62 -31.49 1.57
CA PRO A 577 -20.76 -30.41 0.60
C PRO A 577 -22.21 -30.01 0.34
N ARG A 578 -23.11 -30.96 0.28
CA ARG A 578 -24.54 -30.70 0.12
C ARG A 578 -25.08 -29.88 1.30
N ARG A 579 -24.76 -30.23 2.53
CA ARG A 579 -25.16 -29.47 3.73
C ARG A 579 -24.56 -28.07 3.78
N TYR A 580 -23.31 -27.89 3.32
CA TYR A 580 -22.73 -26.54 3.15
C TYR A 580 -23.58 -25.70 2.18
N ARG A 581 -23.90 -26.24 1.01
CA ARG A 581 -24.73 -25.53 0.01
C ARG A 581 -26.14 -25.23 0.52
N GLU A 582 -26.76 -26.16 1.25
CA GLU A 582 -28.07 -25.95 1.88
C GLU A 582 -28.02 -24.79 2.90
N THR A 583 -26.97 -24.73 3.74
CA THR A 583 -26.79 -23.66 4.70
C THR A 583 -26.59 -22.31 4.00
N ILE A 584 -25.75 -22.26 2.97
CA ILE A 584 -25.52 -21.05 2.16
C ILE A 584 -26.82 -20.57 1.52
N ARG A 585 -27.56 -21.49 0.92
CA ARG A 585 -28.88 -21.21 0.29
C ARG A 585 -29.86 -20.64 1.30
N LYS A 586 -29.98 -21.26 2.46
CA LYS A 586 -30.85 -20.79 3.56
C LYS A 586 -30.51 -19.36 3.94
N CYS A 587 -29.23 -19.05 4.10
CA CYS A 587 -28.79 -17.70 4.40
C CYS A 587 -29.10 -16.71 3.25
N ASN A 588 -28.83 -17.12 2.00
CA ASN A 588 -29.09 -16.23 0.84
C ASN A 588 -30.58 -15.95 0.68
N ILE A 589 -31.45 -16.92 0.90
CA ILE A 589 -32.92 -16.72 0.89
C ILE A 589 -33.30 -15.75 2.00
N PHE A 590 -32.81 -15.96 3.23
CA PHE A 590 -33.06 -15.05 4.35
C PHE A 590 -32.67 -13.60 4.00
N PHE A 591 -31.51 -13.36 3.38
CA PHE A 591 -31.06 -12.01 3.01
C PHE A 591 -31.89 -11.39 1.86
N LYS A 592 -32.48 -12.21 1.01
CA LYS A 592 -33.43 -11.74 -0.03
C LYS A 592 -34.74 -11.29 0.60
N GLU A 593 -35.27 -12.06 1.53
CA GLU A 593 -36.53 -11.81 2.21
C GLU A 593 -36.42 -10.66 3.24
N HIS A 594 -35.24 -10.48 3.82
CA HIS A 594 -34.94 -9.48 4.84
C HIS A 594 -33.76 -8.60 4.40
N PRO A 595 -33.98 -7.70 3.43
CA PRO A 595 -32.92 -6.82 2.97
C PRO A 595 -32.41 -5.96 4.13
N ARG A 596 -31.08 -5.93 4.29
CA ARG A 596 -30.46 -5.11 5.32
C ARG A 596 -30.74 -3.63 5.06
N ALA A 597 -30.82 -2.86 6.15
CA ALA A 597 -30.90 -1.40 6.08
C ALA A 597 -29.74 -0.80 5.31
N ASN A 598 -29.99 0.37 4.72
CA ASN A 598 -28.99 1.12 3.98
C ASN A 598 -27.88 1.68 4.89
N GLY A 599 -26.69 1.81 4.31
CA GLY A 599 -25.54 2.36 4.99
C GLY A 599 -24.73 1.35 5.81
N THR A 600 -24.00 1.85 6.77
CA THR A 600 -23.12 1.05 7.61
C THR A 600 -23.58 1.09 9.07
N PRO A 601 -23.31 0.04 9.86
CA PRO A 601 -23.74 0.02 11.25
C PRO A 601 -23.06 1.12 12.06
N GLU A 602 -23.83 1.74 12.95
CA GLU A 602 -23.31 2.73 13.90
C GLU A 602 -22.30 2.07 14.84
N THR A 603 -21.18 2.75 15.06
CA THR A 603 -20.18 2.37 16.05
C THR A 603 -19.78 3.60 16.83
N LYS A 604 -19.99 3.59 18.13
CA LYS A 604 -19.62 4.67 19.06
C LYS A 604 -18.36 4.36 19.85
N ILE A 605 -17.92 3.14 19.82
CA ILE A 605 -16.75 2.64 20.55
C ILE A 605 -15.73 2.11 19.54
N ALA A 606 -14.48 2.47 19.75
CA ALA A 606 -13.38 1.84 19.04
C ALA A 606 -12.29 1.38 20.01
N LEU A 607 -11.65 0.26 19.65
CA LEU A 607 -10.38 -0.15 20.21
C LEU A 607 -9.25 0.37 19.32
N ALA A 608 -8.26 1.02 19.92
CA ALA A 608 -7.12 1.54 19.20
C ALA A 608 -5.98 0.53 19.16
N MET A 609 -5.46 0.28 17.94
CA MET A 609 -4.17 -0.35 17.71
C MET A 609 -3.09 0.72 17.64
N GLY A 610 -1.92 0.44 18.19
CA GLY A 610 -0.75 1.26 18.00
C GLY A 610 -0.18 1.17 16.58
N MET A 611 0.72 2.09 16.27
CA MET A 611 1.37 2.19 14.95
C MET A 611 2.12 0.90 14.57
N TYR A 612 2.66 0.20 15.53
CA TYR A 612 3.48 -1.00 15.34
C TYR A 612 2.77 -2.29 15.73
N ASP A 613 1.52 -2.21 16.12
CA ASP A 613 0.70 -3.41 16.20
C ASP A 613 0.47 -3.95 14.80
N GLY A 614 0.86 -5.16 14.58
CA GLY A 614 0.68 -5.81 13.31
C GLY A 614 0.42 -7.27 13.52
N TYR A 615 -0.52 -7.79 12.76
CA TYR A 615 -0.90 -9.16 12.79
C TYR A 615 -0.66 -9.80 11.43
N ILE A 616 -0.03 -10.94 11.43
CA ILE A 616 0.37 -11.63 10.20
C ILE A 616 -0.41 -12.89 9.90
N GLY A 617 -1.47 -13.13 10.59
CA GLY A 617 -2.39 -14.20 10.23
C GLY A 617 -1.85 -15.63 10.29
N GLN A 618 -0.58 -15.83 10.51
CA GLN A 618 0.02 -17.16 10.64
C GLN A 618 0.68 -17.35 12.00
N ASN A 619 0.70 -18.58 12.48
CA ASN A 619 1.11 -19.00 13.82
C ASN A 619 2.59 -18.73 14.19
N ARG A 620 3.24 -17.80 13.55
CA ARG A 620 4.67 -17.56 13.69
C ARG A 620 4.96 -16.13 14.11
N ALA A 621 5.08 -15.92 15.42
CA ALA A 621 5.48 -14.65 15.98
C ALA A 621 6.89 -14.21 15.55
N ASP A 622 7.74 -15.16 15.17
CA ASP A 622 9.11 -14.95 14.71
C ASP A 622 9.21 -14.31 13.33
N ILE A 623 8.12 -14.26 12.59
CA ILE A 623 8.10 -13.74 11.21
C ILE A 623 7.33 -12.42 11.03
N ALA A 624 6.77 -11.88 12.10
CA ALA A 624 6.14 -10.57 12.05
C ALA A 624 7.18 -9.48 11.80
N PRO A 625 7.08 -8.70 10.72
CA PRO A 625 8.14 -7.75 10.37
C PRO A 625 8.26 -6.61 11.37
N TRP A 626 7.16 -6.18 11.96
CA TRP A 626 7.14 -5.14 12.99
C TRP A 626 6.40 -5.55 14.24
N ALA A 627 5.43 -6.45 14.13
CA ALA A 627 4.61 -6.85 15.24
C ALA A 627 5.38 -7.75 16.20
N GLN A 628 5.43 -7.36 17.42
CA GLN A 628 5.81 -8.24 18.51
C GLN A 628 4.57 -8.87 19.11
N HIS A 629 3.45 -8.29 18.80
CA HIS A 629 2.14 -8.65 19.25
C HIS A 629 1.39 -9.32 18.12
N THR A 630 1.36 -10.59 18.16
CA THR A 630 0.58 -11.39 17.25
C THR A 630 -0.58 -11.98 18.01
N ASN A 631 -1.77 -11.82 17.50
CA ASN A 631 -2.87 -12.67 17.89
C ASN A 631 -2.51 -14.08 17.42
N ARG A 632 -2.01 -14.91 18.29
CA ARG A 632 -1.73 -16.30 17.96
C ARG A 632 -3.02 -17.08 17.99
N ILE A 633 -3.19 -17.96 17.01
CA ILE A 633 -4.05 -19.12 17.20
C ILE A 633 -3.33 -20.00 18.21
N VAL A 634 -3.83 -20.04 19.42
CA VAL A 634 -3.32 -20.96 20.43
C VAL A 634 -4.15 -22.22 20.33
N HIS A 635 -3.47 -23.31 20.11
CA HIS A 635 -4.06 -24.62 20.40
C HIS A 635 -4.15 -24.76 21.91
N LEU A 636 -5.30 -24.47 22.47
CA LEU A 636 -5.54 -24.64 23.92
C LEU A 636 -5.51 -26.08 24.33
N ASN A 637 -5.87 -26.95 23.45
CA ASN A 637 -5.60 -28.39 23.49
C ASN A 637 -5.59 -28.87 22.04
N GLU A 638 -5.21 -30.06 21.77
CA GLU A 638 -5.13 -30.59 20.40
C GLU A 638 -6.44 -30.49 19.58
N LYS A 639 -7.54 -30.09 20.19
CA LYS A 639 -8.88 -30.08 19.61
C LYS A 639 -9.47 -28.69 19.38
N VAL A 640 -8.88 -27.62 19.90
CA VAL A 640 -9.48 -26.29 19.85
C VAL A 640 -8.46 -25.22 19.49
N ASN A 641 -8.68 -24.56 18.39
CA ASN A 641 -7.94 -23.37 18.01
C ASN A 641 -8.66 -22.12 18.53
N VAL A 642 -8.05 -21.38 19.41
CA VAL A 642 -8.59 -20.12 19.93
C VAL A 642 -7.63 -18.99 19.64
N TRP A 643 -8.17 -17.86 19.26
CA TRP A 643 -7.44 -16.63 19.29
C TRP A 643 -7.09 -16.28 20.74
N SER A 644 -5.80 -16.19 21.01
CA SER A 644 -5.34 -15.58 22.24
C SER A 644 -4.19 -14.63 21.94
N CYS A 645 -4.13 -13.55 22.68
CA CYS A 645 -2.87 -12.85 22.85
C CYS A 645 -1.95 -13.74 23.66
N SER A 646 -0.78 -14.01 23.14
CA SER A 646 0.17 -14.91 23.80
C SER A 646 0.93 -14.25 24.96
N HIS A 647 0.76 -12.94 25.13
CA HIS A 647 1.41 -12.16 26.18
C HIS A 647 0.38 -11.67 27.19
N PRO A 648 0.38 -12.23 28.39
CA PRO A 648 -0.59 -11.88 29.43
C PRO A 648 -0.49 -10.42 29.92
N GLU A 649 0.63 -9.77 29.70
CA GLU A 649 0.86 -8.38 30.03
C GLU A 649 0.13 -7.40 29.09
N TRP A 650 -0.42 -7.86 27.97
CA TRP A 650 -1.03 -6.98 27.00
C TRP A 650 -2.51 -6.69 27.28
N THR A 651 -2.94 -5.53 26.85
CA THR A 651 -4.30 -5.05 27.09
C THR A 651 -5.38 -5.73 26.25
N TRP A 652 -4.99 -6.35 25.13
CA TRP A 652 -5.91 -6.95 24.16
C TRP A 652 -6.81 -8.02 24.75
N ASP A 653 -6.29 -8.90 25.60
CA ASP A 653 -7.10 -9.96 26.17
C ASP A 653 -8.24 -9.42 27.01
N ARG A 654 -7.98 -8.41 27.83
CA ARG A 654 -8.99 -7.79 28.68
C ARG A 654 -9.99 -6.95 27.88
N ALA A 655 -9.54 -6.27 26.84
CA ALA A 655 -10.41 -5.56 25.93
C ALA A 655 -11.34 -6.53 25.18
N ARG A 656 -10.83 -7.68 24.71
CA ARG A 656 -11.66 -8.73 24.11
C ARG A 656 -12.72 -9.27 25.05
N GLU A 657 -12.36 -9.56 26.28
CA GLU A 657 -13.31 -10.04 27.28
C GLU A 657 -14.48 -9.07 27.53
N VAL A 658 -14.23 -7.77 27.37
CA VAL A 658 -15.27 -6.74 27.54
C VAL A 658 -16.11 -6.54 26.28
N PHE A 659 -15.44 -6.36 25.13
CA PHE A 659 -16.12 -5.91 23.92
C PHE A 659 -16.47 -7.06 22.95
N PHE A 660 -15.81 -8.20 23.07
CA PHE A 660 -16.00 -9.40 22.23
C PHE A 660 -16.02 -10.68 23.08
N PRO A 661 -16.90 -10.76 24.08
CA PRO A 661 -16.96 -11.93 24.94
C PRO A 661 -17.37 -13.19 24.17
N PRO A 662 -16.85 -14.37 24.50
CA PRO A 662 -17.26 -15.62 23.89
C PRO A 662 -18.77 -15.84 24.01
N SER A 663 -19.45 -16.12 22.89
CA SER A 663 -20.90 -16.28 22.84
C SER A 663 -21.40 -17.69 23.05
N GLY A 664 -20.51 -18.66 23.27
CA GLY A 664 -20.84 -20.10 23.24
C GLY A 664 -20.84 -20.66 21.80
N THR A 665 -20.99 -19.84 20.78
CA THR A 665 -20.83 -20.23 19.37
C THR A 665 -19.39 -20.02 18.94
N ILE A 666 -18.80 -21.08 18.42
CA ILE A 666 -17.39 -21.07 18.04
C ILE A 666 -17.13 -20.05 16.93
N GLY A 667 -16.14 -19.21 17.11
CA GLY A 667 -15.69 -18.23 16.14
C GLY A 667 -16.51 -16.94 16.06
N VAL A 668 -17.58 -16.81 16.83
CA VAL A 668 -18.41 -15.60 16.89
C VAL A 668 -18.50 -15.10 18.32
N SER A 669 -18.26 -13.83 18.54
CA SER A 669 -18.33 -13.20 19.86
C SER A 669 -19.59 -12.36 20.01
N GLY A 670 -20.05 -12.24 21.23
CA GLY A 670 -21.06 -11.27 21.61
C GLY A 670 -20.57 -9.82 21.45
N ALA A 671 -21.52 -8.91 21.40
CA ALA A 671 -21.25 -7.48 21.35
C ALA A 671 -22.18 -6.73 22.34
N PRO A 672 -21.92 -6.87 23.65
CA PRO A 672 -22.82 -6.32 24.69
C PRO A 672 -22.93 -4.79 24.64
N PHE A 673 -21.95 -4.12 24.10
CA PHE A 673 -21.92 -2.68 23.90
C PHE A 673 -22.16 -2.25 22.44
N GLY A 674 -22.87 -3.06 21.66
CA GLY A 674 -23.08 -2.83 20.22
C GLY A 674 -21.82 -3.10 19.39
N GLN A 675 -21.84 -2.64 18.14
CA GLN A 675 -20.69 -2.80 17.26
C GLN A 675 -19.52 -1.95 17.71
N VAL A 676 -18.33 -2.57 17.75
CA VAL A 676 -17.07 -1.91 18.13
C VAL A 676 -16.11 -2.03 16.95
N ASP A 677 -15.44 -0.94 16.57
CA ASP A 677 -14.39 -0.96 15.56
C ASP A 677 -13.01 -1.16 16.19
N ILE A 678 -12.05 -1.67 15.41
CA ILE A 678 -10.64 -1.64 15.79
C ILE A 678 -9.91 -0.76 14.79
N VAL A 679 -9.28 0.32 15.26
CA VAL A 679 -8.68 1.34 14.40
C VAL A 679 -7.20 1.51 14.70
N GLY A 680 -6.38 1.64 13.65
CA GLY A 680 -4.96 1.95 13.80
C GLY A 680 -4.75 3.45 14.06
N ILE A 681 -4.00 3.77 15.11
CA ILE A 681 -3.56 5.14 15.41
C ILE A 681 -2.08 5.26 15.10
N ASP A 682 -1.73 6.09 14.13
CA ASP A 682 -0.38 6.25 13.62
C ASP A 682 -0.06 7.71 13.27
N ASP A 683 1.11 7.96 12.72
CA ASP A 683 1.55 9.29 12.30
C ASP A 683 0.96 9.76 10.95
N MET A 684 0.01 9.03 10.40
CA MET A 684 -0.85 9.43 9.28
C MET A 684 -2.33 9.59 9.69
N SER A 685 -2.68 9.37 10.95
CA SER A 685 -4.04 9.52 11.46
C SER A 685 -4.50 10.98 11.44
N ARG A 686 -5.79 11.19 11.24
CA ARG A 686 -6.47 12.48 11.25
C ARG A 686 -7.58 12.48 12.29
N ILE A 687 -8.00 13.65 12.72
CA ILE A 687 -9.11 13.77 13.66
C ILE A 687 -10.41 13.20 13.07
N GLU A 688 -10.60 13.35 11.76
CA GLU A 688 -11.79 12.86 11.05
C GLU A 688 -11.91 11.33 11.12
N ASP A 689 -10.81 10.62 11.23
CA ASP A 689 -10.81 9.16 11.39
C ASP A 689 -11.49 8.74 12.70
N LEU A 690 -11.57 9.64 13.68
CA LEU A 690 -12.07 9.39 15.04
C LEU A 690 -13.44 10.01 15.31
N ASN A 691 -13.93 10.94 14.48
CA ASN A 691 -15.13 11.73 14.75
C ASN A 691 -16.42 10.93 14.97
N ARG A 692 -16.47 9.68 14.50
CA ARG A 692 -17.63 8.79 14.69
C ARG A 692 -17.68 8.15 16.08
N TYR A 693 -16.57 8.11 16.78
CA TYR A 693 -16.43 7.44 18.08
C TYR A 693 -16.63 8.40 19.24
N SER A 694 -17.27 7.92 20.29
CA SER A 694 -17.39 8.60 21.57
C SER A 694 -16.38 8.08 22.59
N LEU A 695 -15.97 6.80 22.44
CA LEU A 695 -14.98 6.14 23.27
C LEU A 695 -13.90 5.51 22.40
N LEU A 696 -12.65 5.78 22.74
CA LEU A 696 -11.48 5.14 22.19
C LEU A 696 -10.68 4.51 23.33
N ALA A 697 -10.58 3.17 23.35
CA ALA A 697 -9.78 2.46 24.32
C ALA A 697 -8.59 1.80 23.63
N PHE A 698 -7.36 2.04 24.12
CA PHE A 698 -6.17 1.47 23.52
C PHE A 698 -5.99 0.00 23.94
N GLY A 699 -6.00 -0.90 22.97
CA GLY A 699 -5.70 -2.32 23.14
C GLY A 699 -4.27 -2.70 22.75
N GLY A 700 -3.62 -1.91 21.92
CA GLY A 700 -2.28 -2.13 21.42
C GLY A 700 -1.18 -1.61 22.34
N TRP A 701 0.05 -1.66 21.87
CA TRP A 701 1.23 -1.20 22.62
C TRP A 701 2.07 -0.22 21.79
N ASN A 702 3.05 0.41 22.45
CA ASN A 702 4.13 1.21 21.85
C ASN A 702 3.70 2.03 20.63
N THR A 703 2.85 2.99 20.84
CA THR A 703 2.07 3.60 19.78
C THR A 703 2.23 5.10 19.68
N MET A 704 2.77 5.76 20.70
CA MET A 704 2.68 7.21 20.79
C MET A 704 3.71 7.92 19.92
N SER A 705 3.24 8.85 19.13
CA SER A 705 4.04 9.87 18.46
C SER A 705 3.52 11.26 18.79
N ILE A 706 4.32 12.29 18.52
CA ILE A 706 3.87 13.67 18.70
C ILE A 706 2.64 13.98 17.85
N HIS A 707 2.56 13.39 16.65
CA HIS A 707 1.41 13.56 15.77
C HIS A 707 0.17 12.86 16.34
N ALA A 708 0.29 11.60 16.74
CA ALA A 708 -0.80 10.84 17.36
C ALA A 708 -1.33 11.56 18.62
N LYS A 709 -0.43 12.05 19.49
CA LYS A 709 -0.81 12.87 20.64
C LYS A 709 -1.69 14.05 20.24
N LYS A 710 -1.28 14.84 19.24
CA LYS A 710 -2.06 16.01 18.77
C LYS A 710 -3.43 15.63 18.25
N VAL A 711 -3.52 14.54 17.47
CA VAL A 711 -4.80 14.05 16.95
C VAL A 711 -5.73 13.64 18.09
N LEU A 712 -5.20 12.90 19.06
CA LEU A 712 -5.96 12.47 20.24
C LEU A 712 -6.41 13.66 21.10
N GLU A 713 -5.53 14.60 21.40
CA GLU A 713 -5.86 15.79 22.18
C GLU A 713 -6.97 16.60 21.51
N ASN A 714 -6.87 16.87 20.22
CA ASN A 714 -7.90 17.59 19.48
C ASN A 714 -9.25 16.83 19.48
N TRP A 715 -9.21 15.50 19.37
CA TRP A 715 -10.42 14.70 19.40
C TRP A 715 -11.06 14.68 20.81
N ILE A 716 -10.24 14.57 21.88
CA ILE A 716 -10.72 14.65 23.27
C ILE A 716 -11.29 16.04 23.55
N GLU A 717 -10.60 17.09 23.14
CA GLU A 717 -11.06 18.47 23.30
C GLU A 717 -12.46 18.71 22.71
N ASN A 718 -12.78 18.01 21.63
CA ASN A 718 -14.10 18.06 20.99
C ASN A 718 -15.16 17.10 21.60
N GLY A 719 -14.86 16.40 22.69
CA GLY A 719 -15.85 15.61 23.45
C GLY A 719 -15.59 14.09 23.45
N GLY A 720 -14.49 13.63 22.86
CA GLY A 720 -14.12 12.21 22.87
C GLY A 720 -13.65 11.75 24.28
N THR A 721 -13.85 10.49 24.57
CA THR A 721 -13.32 9.84 25.78
C THR A 721 -12.21 8.87 25.37
N CYS A 722 -10.99 9.10 25.85
CA CYS A 722 -9.82 8.24 25.56
C CYS A 722 -9.38 7.48 26.81
N VAL A 723 -9.12 6.17 26.68
CA VAL A 723 -8.65 5.30 27.76
C VAL A 723 -7.34 4.65 27.35
N MET A 724 -6.28 4.90 28.13
CA MET A 724 -4.94 4.37 27.86
C MET A 724 -4.28 3.83 29.13
N CYS A 725 -3.29 2.97 28.95
CA CYS A 725 -2.34 2.62 30.00
C CYS A 725 -0.97 3.20 29.72
N LEU A 726 -0.16 3.34 30.75
CA LEU A 726 1.13 4.03 30.69
C LEU A 726 2.09 3.52 29.61
N PRO A 727 2.31 2.21 29.42
CA PRO A 727 3.23 1.71 28.39
C PRO A 727 2.83 2.09 26.96
N GLN A 728 1.54 2.36 26.72
CA GLN A 728 1.07 2.79 25.39
C GLN A 728 1.51 4.20 25.02
N LEU A 729 1.99 4.97 26.00
CA LEU A 729 2.53 6.33 25.77
C LEU A 729 3.97 6.34 25.28
N SER A 730 4.63 5.17 25.21
CA SER A 730 6.01 5.08 24.81
C SER A 730 6.21 5.37 23.32
N LYS A 731 7.23 6.15 22.98
CA LYS A 731 7.67 6.44 21.61
C LYS A 731 8.73 5.47 21.10
N ARG A 732 9.10 4.45 21.89
CA ARG A 732 10.16 3.51 21.53
C ARG A 732 9.82 2.73 20.28
N VAL A 733 10.82 2.53 19.43
CA VAL A 733 10.72 1.78 18.18
C VAL A 733 11.61 0.54 18.16
N ASP A 734 12.38 0.34 19.22
CA ASP A 734 13.16 -0.89 19.39
C ASP A 734 12.24 -2.06 19.74
N ARG A 735 12.75 -3.26 19.52
CA ARG A 735 11.99 -4.47 19.77
C ARG A 735 11.84 -4.82 21.25
N ASP A 736 12.67 -4.24 22.09
CA ASP A 736 12.51 -4.30 23.55
C ASP A 736 11.64 -3.14 24.05
N PHE A 737 10.33 -3.29 23.89
CA PHE A 737 9.34 -2.26 24.20
C PHE A 737 8.89 -2.27 25.66
N LEU A 738 9.13 -3.34 26.40
CA LEU A 738 8.75 -3.46 27.81
C LEU A 738 9.65 -2.64 28.72
N ASN A 739 10.84 -2.29 28.24
CA ASN A 739 11.82 -1.51 28.99
C ASN A 739 11.85 -0.07 28.52
N TYR A 740 11.05 0.80 29.13
CA TYR A 740 10.98 2.22 28.82
C TYR A 740 11.24 3.10 30.05
N SER A 741 11.65 4.32 29.82
CA SER A 741 11.93 5.35 30.82
C SER A 741 10.92 6.51 30.72
N LEU A 742 10.97 7.44 31.66
CA LEU A 742 10.16 8.66 31.61
C LEU A 742 10.39 9.47 30.32
N ASN A 743 11.65 9.51 29.84
CA ASN A 743 12.01 10.22 28.62
C ASN A 743 11.43 9.61 27.35
N ASP A 744 10.95 8.38 27.43
CA ASP A 744 10.32 7.69 26.32
C ASP A 744 8.82 7.97 26.22
N LEU A 745 8.22 8.59 27.24
CA LEU A 745 6.80 8.84 27.29
C LEU A 745 6.39 10.15 26.59
N ILE A 746 5.34 10.05 25.81
CA ILE A 746 4.62 11.20 25.22
C ILE A 746 3.22 11.21 25.82
N VAL A 747 3.02 12.02 26.85
CA VAL A 747 1.77 12.03 27.63
C VAL A 747 0.79 13.06 27.07
N PRO A 748 -0.45 12.66 26.72
CA PRO A 748 -1.49 13.59 26.31
C PRO A 748 -2.10 14.41 27.46
N CYS A 749 -2.88 15.45 27.09
CA CYS A 749 -3.76 16.19 27.97
C CYS A 749 -3.06 16.83 29.18
N GLN A 750 -1.79 17.22 29.03
CA GLN A 750 -1.04 17.95 30.08
C GLN A 750 -0.98 17.21 31.45
N ILE A 751 -0.95 15.87 31.41
CA ILE A 751 -0.60 15.09 32.60
C ILE A 751 0.90 15.01 32.69
N GLU A 752 1.48 15.36 33.84
CA GLU A 752 2.93 15.36 34.09
C GLU A 752 3.31 14.19 35.01
N ILE A 753 4.19 13.32 34.54
CA ILE A 753 4.70 12.20 35.30
C ILE A 753 6.02 12.61 35.97
N ASN A 754 6.14 12.34 37.27
CA ASN A 754 7.31 12.67 38.06
C ASN A 754 8.33 11.55 38.16
N GLY A 755 7.87 10.31 38.30
CA GLY A 755 8.74 9.17 38.53
C GLY A 755 7.97 7.87 38.61
N PHE A 756 8.64 6.80 39.07
CA PHE A 756 8.02 5.52 39.31
C PHE A 756 8.22 5.15 40.79
N LYS A 757 7.22 4.45 41.36
CA LYS A 757 7.30 3.87 42.67
C LYS A 757 6.67 2.46 42.63
N THR A 758 7.06 1.61 43.56
CA THR A 758 6.48 0.26 43.69
C THR A 758 5.65 0.21 44.99
N VAL A 759 4.43 -0.34 44.88
CA VAL A 759 3.51 -0.53 45.98
C VAL A 759 3.05 -1.99 45.93
N GLY A 760 3.46 -2.80 46.87
CA GLY A 760 3.36 -4.25 46.76
C GLY A 760 4.08 -4.75 45.53
N ASP A 761 3.40 -5.51 44.69
CA ASP A 761 3.94 -6.04 43.42
C ASP A 761 3.71 -5.11 42.21
N ILE A 762 3.09 -3.94 42.42
CA ILE A 762 2.73 -3.04 41.32
C ILE A 762 3.70 -1.86 41.25
N LYS A 763 4.47 -1.81 40.18
CA LYS A 763 5.24 -0.62 39.82
C LYS A 763 4.29 0.35 39.09
N THR A 764 4.19 1.58 39.57
CA THR A 764 3.28 2.61 39.03
C THR A 764 3.99 3.94 38.86
N ALA A 765 3.48 4.78 37.94
CA ALA A 765 3.94 6.17 37.82
C ALA A 765 3.35 7.05 38.90
N THR A 766 4.11 8.06 39.33
CA THR A 766 3.63 9.14 40.20
C THR A 766 3.47 10.41 39.38
N LEU A 767 2.46 11.22 39.72
CA LEU A 767 2.21 12.47 39.04
C LEU A 767 2.95 13.63 39.73
N LYS A 768 3.46 14.55 38.93
CA LYS A 768 4.11 15.76 39.42
C LYS A 768 3.11 16.76 40.04
N ASN A 769 1.91 16.78 39.44
CA ASN A 769 0.85 17.68 39.87
C ASN A 769 -0.51 16.97 39.74
N MET A 770 -1.33 17.12 40.79
CA MET A 770 -2.69 16.58 40.83
C MET A 770 -3.76 17.62 40.48
N LYS A 771 -3.36 18.84 40.11
CA LYS A 771 -4.31 19.89 39.73
C LYS A 771 -5.12 19.43 38.51
N ASP A 772 -6.43 19.55 38.60
CA ASP A 772 -7.39 19.19 37.56
C ASP A 772 -7.35 17.67 37.16
N VAL A 773 -6.79 16.83 38.05
CA VAL A 773 -6.72 15.37 37.87
C VAL A 773 -7.52 14.71 38.98
N GLU A 774 -8.45 13.84 38.60
CA GLU A 774 -9.30 13.09 39.54
C GLU A 774 -8.82 11.64 39.63
N VAL A 775 -8.67 11.10 40.83
CA VAL A 775 -8.30 9.69 41.08
C VAL A 775 -9.54 8.83 40.92
N VAL A 776 -9.50 7.89 40.01
CA VAL A 776 -10.56 6.90 39.72
C VAL A 776 -10.35 5.61 40.50
N ASP A 777 -9.10 5.21 40.64
CA ASP A 777 -8.69 4.02 41.39
C ASP A 777 -7.31 4.23 42.03
N ALA A 778 -7.10 3.67 43.22
CA ALA A 778 -5.87 3.79 43.96
C ALA A 778 -5.37 2.44 44.49
N LEU A 779 -4.08 2.37 44.78
CA LEU A 779 -3.43 1.25 45.46
C LEU A 779 -3.70 1.32 46.97
N SER A 780 -3.30 0.25 47.68
CA SER A 780 -3.56 0.07 49.09
C SER A 780 -2.99 1.17 50.01
N ASP A 781 -1.96 1.87 49.55
CA ASP A 781 -1.33 3.00 50.25
C ASP A 781 -1.86 4.36 49.82
N GLY A 782 -2.95 4.40 49.03
CA GLY A 782 -3.55 5.62 48.48
C GLY A 782 -2.88 6.17 47.23
N THR A 783 -1.85 5.54 46.70
CA THR A 783 -1.22 5.96 45.44
C THR A 783 -2.19 5.82 44.27
N ALA A 784 -2.37 6.88 43.53
CA ALA A 784 -3.22 6.85 42.32
C ALA A 784 -2.75 5.78 41.32
N LEU A 785 -3.66 4.94 40.89
CA LEU A 785 -3.40 3.93 39.87
C LEU A 785 -4.14 4.24 38.56
N VAL A 786 -5.37 4.72 38.66
CA VAL A 786 -6.14 5.22 37.52
C VAL A 786 -6.55 6.65 37.78
N VAL A 787 -6.26 7.48 36.84
CA VAL A 787 -6.65 8.90 36.90
C VAL A 787 -7.49 9.29 35.69
N LYS A 788 -8.32 10.31 35.85
CA LYS A 788 -9.00 10.94 34.73
C LYS A 788 -8.79 12.45 34.77
N LYS A 789 -8.79 13.04 33.60
CA LYS A 789 -8.69 14.49 33.42
C LYS A 789 -9.69 14.96 32.38
N CYS A 790 -10.42 16.02 32.69
CA CYS A 790 -11.21 16.73 31.70
C CYS A 790 -10.27 17.55 30.80
N PHE A 791 -10.45 17.44 29.48
CA PHE A 791 -9.67 18.20 28.51
C PHE A 791 -10.62 18.73 27.43
N GLY A 792 -10.87 20.02 27.44
CA GLY A 792 -11.93 20.61 26.63
C GLY A 792 -13.31 20.07 27.02
N LYS A 793 -14.01 19.44 26.09
CA LYS A 793 -15.33 18.81 26.29
C LYS A 793 -15.28 17.32 26.61
N GLY A 794 -14.09 16.71 26.52
CA GLY A 794 -13.93 15.26 26.64
C GLY A 794 -13.12 14.83 27.86
N TRP A 795 -12.85 13.53 27.91
CA TRP A 795 -12.21 12.90 29.05
C TRP A 795 -11.01 12.06 28.65
N TYR A 796 -9.94 12.18 29.40
CA TYR A 796 -8.76 11.32 29.25
C TYR A 796 -8.59 10.48 30.52
N TYR A 797 -8.61 9.16 30.39
CA TYR A 797 -8.36 8.20 31.45
C TYR A 797 -6.99 7.56 31.22
N LEU A 798 -6.17 7.55 32.26
CA LEU A 798 -4.83 6.94 32.23
C LEU A 798 -4.63 5.99 33.40
N MET A 799 -4.35 4.72 33.08
CA MET A 799 -3.85 3.77 34.07
C MET A 799 -2.33 3.94 34.18
N LEU A 800 -1.84 4.20 35.37
CA LEU A 800 -0.45 4.57 35.68
C LEU A 800 0.47 3.37 35.92
N GLY A 801 -0.06 2.13 35.88
CA GLY A 801 0.75 0.92 35.99
C GLY A 801 1.86 0.87 34.94
N TYR A 802 3.09 0.51 35.36
CA TYR A 802 4.25 0.42 34.47
C TYR A 802 4.12 -0.71 33.45
N GLU A 803 3.48 -1.79 33.83
CA GLU A 803 3.25 -2.96 32.96
C GLU A 803 1.93 -2.84 32.20
N PHE A 804 1.81 -3.60 31.10
CA PHE A 804 0.55 -3.72 30.40
C PHE A 804 -0.47 -4.46 31.27
N PRO A 805 -1.71 -3.97 31.38
CA PRO A 805 -2.74 -4.56 32.20
C PRO A 805 -3.38 -5.81 31.58
N GLY A 806 -2.56 -6.81 31.28
CA GLY A 806 -2.96 -8.12 30.78
C GLY A 806 -2.71 -9.23 31.79
N GLY A 807 -3.12 -10.45 31.47
CA GLY A 807 -2.82 -11.64 32.25
C GLY A 807 -3.34 -11.66 33.68
N ASN A 808 -2.62 -12.35 34.55
CA ASN A 808 -2.99 -12.58 35.95
C ASN A 808 -2.56 -11.46 36.90
N THR A 809 -2.09 -10.34 36.40
CA THR A 809 -1.72 -9.21 37.25
C THR A 809 -2.96 -8.53 37.83
N GLY A 810 -2.86 -8.00 39.02
CA GLY A 810 -3.93 -7.20 39.62
C GLY A 810 -4.37 -6.00 38.77
N LEU A 811 -3.55 -5.57 37.81
CA LEU A 811 -3.85 -4.54 36.86
C LEU A 811 -4.93 -4.96 35.83
N GLY A 812 -4.95 -6.25 35.41
CA GLY A 812 -5.89 -6.72 34.39
C GLY A 812 -7.36 -6.62 34.82
N ALA A 813 -7.68 -7.00 36.06
CA ALA A 813 -9.04 -6.87 36.58
C ALA A 813 -9.49 -5.40 36.68
N ARG A 814 -8.60 -4.51 37.13
CA ARG A 814 -8.86 -3.07 37.23
C ARG A 814 -9.02 -2.42 35.86
N TRP A 815 -8.22 -2.84 34.88
CA TRP A 815 -8.37 -2.41 33.50
C TRP A 815 -9.72 -2.80 32.91
N LYS A 816 -10.11 -4.05 33.09
CA LYS A 816 -11.43 -4.56 32.67
C LYS A 816 -12.57 -3.71 33.28
N LYS A 817 -12.51 -3.45 34.61
CA LYS A 817 -13.48 -2.62 35.30
C LYS A 817 -13.54 -1.20 34.73
N LEU A 818 -12.40 -0.59 34.42
CA LEU A 818 -12.30 0.73 33.80
C LEU A 818 -12.95 0.73 32.42
N LEU A 819 -12.63 -0.25 31.56
CA LEU A 819 -13.21 -0.35 30.23
C LEU A 819 -14.74 -0.48 30.27
N VAL A 820 -15.29 -1.35 31.14
CA VAL A 820 -16.73 -1.51 31.32
C VAL A 820 -17.36 -0.18 31.76
N SER A 821 -16.80 0.46 32.81
CA SER A 821 -17.32 1.74 33.31
C SER A 821 -17.30 2.87 32.27
N CYS A 822 -16.32 2.88 31.36
CA CYS A 822 -16.27 3.84 30.27
C CYS A 822 -17.26 3.49 29.15
N ALA A 823 -17.41 2.21 28.81
CA ALA A 823 -18.34 1.75 27.79
C ALA A 823 -19.81 2.01 28.15
N GLU A 824 -20.18 1.78 29.42
CA GLU A 824 -21.53 2.03 29.95
C GLU A 824 -21.95 3.51 29.87
N LYS A 825 -20.99 4.44 29.86
CA LYS A 825 -21.26 5.88 29.73
C LYS A 825 -21.49 6.33 28.29
N VAL A 826 -21.19 5.46 27.32
CA VAL A 826 -21.39 5.78 25.89
C VAL A 826 -22.88 5.74 25.58
N LYS A 827 -23.43 6.88 25.16
CA LYS A 827 -24.82 6.95 24.72
C LYS A 827 -24.97 6.23 23.38
N GLN A 828 -25.71 5.13 23.41
CA GLN A 828 -26.04 4.33 22.25
C GLN A 828 -27.53 4.44 21.93
N ARG A 829 -27.90 4.33 20.65
CA ARG A 829 -29.29 4.34 20.21
C ARG A 829 -30.02 3.07 20.61
N LEU A 830 -29.32 1.94 20.59
CA LEU A 830 -29.83 0.65 21.06
C LEU A 830 -28.97 0.16 22.22
N VAL A 831 -29.60 -0.24 23.31
CA VAL A 831 -28.94 -0.82 24.48
C VAL A 831 -29.59 -2.17 24.76
N LEU A 832 -28.74 -3.19 24.97
CA LEU A 832 -29.18 -4.50 25.43
C LEU A 832 -29.04 -4.56 26.94
N MET A 833 -30.09 -5.04 27.61
CA MET A 833 -30.10 -5.25 29.06
C MET A 833 -30.38 -6.72 29.35
N GLN A 834 -29.63 -7.25 30.30
CA GLN A 834 -29.83 -8.63 30.75
C GLN A 834 -31.16 -8.78 31.47
N GLU A 835 -31.95 -9.75 31.05
CA GLU A 835 -33.25 -10.06 31.67
C GLU A 835 -33.10 -10.99 32.88
N ASN A 836 -32.25 -11.99 32.74
CA ASN A 836 -31.98 -12.99 33.78
C ASN A 836 -30.52 -13.46 33.73
N LYS A 837 -30.04 -14.18 34.74
CA LYS A 837 -28.64 -14.63 34.83
C LYS A 837 -28.25 -15.64 33.74
N GLU A 838 -29.20 -16.42 33.22
CA GLU A 838 -28.95 -17.46 32.25
C GLU A 838 -28.79 -16.88 30.82
N ASP A 839 -29.41 -15.74 30.58
CA ASP A 839 -29.36 -15.02 29.29
C ASP A 839 -28.36 -13.87 29.35
N GLY A 840 -27.09 -14.19 29.52
CA GLY A 840 -26.03 -13.17 29.55
C GLY A 840 -25.92 -12.42 28.21
N LEU A 841 -25.55 -11.14 28.25
CA LEU A 841 -25.43 -10.28 27.07
C LEU A 841 -24.40 -10.78 26.05
N HIS A 842 -23.48 -11.64 26.46
CA HIS A 842 -22.50 -12.29 25.56
C HIS A 842 -23.15 -13.25 24.54
N PHE A 843 -24.40 -13.66 24.73
CA PHE A 843 -25.15 -14.44 23.75
C PHE A 843 -25.77 -13.59 22.65
N PHE A 844 -25.59 -12.28 22.68
CA PHE A 844 -26.24 -11.39 21.73
C PHE A 844 -25.22 -10.52 21.00
N THR A 845 -25.58 -10.21 19.77
CA THR A 845 -24.95 -9.11 19.03
C THR A 845 -26.04 -8.22 18.46
N SER A 846 -25.76 -6.95 18.36
CA SER A 846 -26.72 -5.98 17.79
C SER A 846 -26.01 -5.07 16.79
N ALA A 847 -26.79 -4.51 15.85
CA ALA A 847 -26.32 -3.50 14.92
C ALA A 847 -27.42 -2.44 14.73
N VAL A 848 -27.03 -1.20 14.72
CA VAL A 848 -27.89 -0.05 14.50
C VAL A 848 -27.52 0.60 13.19
N TYR A 849 -28.46 0.71 12.28
CA TYR A 849 -28.34 1.39 11.01
C TYR A 849 -29.17 2.70 11.05
N PRO A 850 -29.05 3.59 10.04
CA PRO A 850 -29.78 4.86 10.08
C PRO A 850 -31.27 4.74 10.34
N ASP A 851 -31.93 3.77 9.71
CA ASP A 851 -33.39 3.55 9.72
C ASP A 851 -33.84 2.32 10.49
N LYS A 852 -32.97 1.38 10.79
CA LYS A 852 -33.28 0.10 11.44
C LYS A 852 -32.26 -0.31 12.49
N ALA A 853 -32.69 -1.17 13.38
CA ALA A 853 -31.80 -1.85 14.33
C ALA A 853 -32.07 -3.35 14.30
N TYR A 854 -31.05 -4.12 14.59
CA TYR A 854 -31.12 -5.58 14.59
C TYR A 854 -30.50 -6.14 15.87
N VAL A 855 -31.09 -7.22 16.38
CA VAL A 855 -30.53 -8.02 17.46
C VAL A 855 -30.52 -9.48 17.02
N MET A 856 -29.42 -10.16 17.23
CA MET A 856 -29.22 -11.56 16.91
C MET A 856 -28.91 -12.35 18.18
N ASN A 857 -29.60 -13.48 18.37
CA ASN A 857 -29.20 -14.50 19.31
C ASN A 857 -28.08 -15.36 18.69
N LEU A 858 -26.92 -15.38 19.33
CA LEU A 858 -25.76 -16.15 18.85
C LEU A 858 -25.74 -17.59 19.36
N ASP A 859 -26.61 -17.98 20.30
CA ASP A 859 -26.67 -19.35 20.77
C ASP A 859 -27.25 -20.26 19.66
N MET A 860 -26.54 -21.33 19.34
CA MET A 860 -26.93 -22.28 18.29
C MET A 860 -28.08 -23.19 18.68
N HIS A 861 -28.36 -23.36 19.99
CA HIS A 861 -29.25 -24.39 20.50
C HIS A 861 -30.40 -23.85 21.34
N LYS A 862 -30.21 -22.73 22.03
CA LYS A 862 -31.16 -22.25 23.03
C LYS A 862 -31.82 -20.95 22.61
N LYS A 863 -33.08 -20.85 22.87
CA LYS A 863 -33.77 -19.57 22.88
C LYS A 863 -33.18 -18.72 24.03
N ARG A 864 -33.05 -17.42 23.80
CA ARG A 864 -32.52 -16.46 24.76
C ARG A 864 -33.44 -15.25 24.85
N ARG A 865 -33.54 -14.69 26.05
CA ARG A 865 -34.31 -13.48 26.32
C ARG A 865 -33.40 -12.29 26.56
N VAL A 866 -33.78 -11.17 26.00
CA VAL A 866 -33.05 -9.92 26.18
C VAL A 866 -34.03 -8.75 26.18
N LYS A 867 -33.79 -7.79 27.02
CA LYS A 867 -34.49 -6.52 27.00
C LYS A 867 -33.77 -5.57 26.06
N VAL A 868 -34.49 -5.11 25.03
CA VAL A 868 -33.97 -4.19 24.01
C VAL A 868 -34.54 -2.82 24.31
N CYS A 869 -33.69 -1.83 24.46
CA CYS A 869 -34.05 -0.45 24.70
C CYS A 869 -33.62 0.40 23.50
N ILE A 870 -34.57 1.09 22.85
CA ILE A 870 -34.33 2.01 21.73
C ILE A 870 -34.94 3.36 22.07
N GLY A 871 -34.10 4.33 22.40
CA GLY A 871 -34.55 5.61 22.92
C GLY A 871 -35.31 5.48 24.26
N ARG A 872 -36.62 5.69 24.24
CA ARG A 872 -37.48 5.50 25.43
C ARG A 872 -38.28 4.19 25.40
N ASP A 873 -38.24 3.50 24.28
CA ASP A 873 -39.02 2.27 24.11
C ASP A 873 -38.21 1.09 24.62
N GLU A 874 -38.85 0.28 25.47
CA GLU A 874 -38.26 -0.91 26.05
C GLU A 874 -39.14 -2.12 25.74
N LYS A 875 -38.51 -3.17 25.27
CA LYS A 875 -39.21 -4.41 24.93
C LYS A 875 -38.37 -5.63 25.30
N THR A 876 -38.91 -6.52 26.10
CA THR A 876 -38.33 -7.85 26.30
C THR A 876 -38.73 -8.77 25.15
N VAL A 877 -37.74 -9.40 24.54
CA VAL A 877 -37.94 -10.32 23.42
C VAL A 877 -37.25 -11.66 23.67
N GLU A 878 -37.93 -12.73 23.26
CA GLU A 878 -37.33 -14.06 23.17
C GLU A 878 -36.92 -14.32 21.71
N LEU A 879 -35.67 -14.64 21.49
CA LEU A 879 -35.11 -14.95 20.19
C LEU A 879 -34.76 -16.46 20.09
N LYS A 880 -35.17 -17.09 18.99
CA LYS A 880 -34.77 -18.49 18.68
C LYS A 880 -33.26 -18.56 18.43
N PRO A 881 -32.69 -19.77 18.41
CA PRO A 881 -31.32 -19.99 18.00
C PRO A 881 -31.02 -19.31 16.65
N LEU A 882 -29.96 -18.53 16.58
CA LEU A 882 -29.50 -17.81 15.38
C LEU A 882 -30.55 -16.88 14.72
N GLU A 883 -31.61 -16.52 15.46
CA GLU A 883 -32.62 -15.57 14.95
C GLU A 883 -32.05 -14.15 14.97
N ILE A 884 -32.27 -13.44 13.86
CA ILE A 884 -32.09 -11.99 13.75
C ILE A 884 -33.49 -11.37 13.77
N ARG A 885 -33.68 -10.39 14.63
CA ARG A 885 -34.91 -9.61 14.72
C ARG A 885 -34.64 -8.14 14.45
N GLU A 886 -35.50 -7.56 13.64
CA GLU A 886 -35.53 -6.14 13.31
C GLU A 886 -36.37 -5.35 14.32
N PHE A 887 -35.94 -4.12 14.60
CA PHE A 887 -36.58 -3.16 15.52
C PHE A 887 -36.67 -1.77 14.91
#